data_387d4c76c4d678875d983cdb5fd57147
#
_entry.id   387d4c76c4d678875d983cdb5fd57147
#
_cell.length_a   1.000
_cell.length_b   1.000
_cell.length_c   1.000
_cell.angle_alpha   90.00
_cell.angle_beta   90.00
_cell.angle_gamma   90.00
#
_symmetry.space_group_name_H-M   'P 1'
#
loop_
_entity.id
_entity.type
_entity.pdbx_description
1 polymer ?
#
loop_
_entity_poly.entity_id
_entity_poly.type
_entity_poly.pdbx_seq_one_letter_code
_entity_poly.pdbx_strand_id
1 'polypeptide(L)'
;VKPAAATSLAVLAFCLAAVNPVLAQDVTAGTDEQAQDSGPDQLEDLEGNEILATPDQILVVATRIKGQVDTAQPPIAVLDEEAIASYGAGSLQDLLAALSPQTSSGRGRGSGGPVVLLNGMRISGFREMRGLPPEAIRRVEVLPEEVALKYGYRPDQRVVNFILKDNFSAYGSDSELRLPSGGGFTEWEQELSLTKITGGNRINVTGKIDDTSPLTEAERGIVQAAGSSAAAADYRTLIADSKSAQLNATLARALGGGAGLSVNVLAQRDNSRSLNGLNTIVLDDTGVLQPLTRRTRTTTLQAGAALNKPLGDWYLALTADGGHVETKTRVDNNGYLAADSALSKTDSLTSLATLSGRPLRLPGGEASLTVKAGFDYSGIESSDTRTTRGQVNLKRGDAQAGFSLDLPITSRKEGFGAGVGDLSLNANAEVHRLSDFGTLYNWGGGLTYSPTEKLTLQASYVAADKAPTLTELGGPSIVTENVSIYDFSRGETVLARVISGGNPNLVKERQRDWKFGLNWTLPFLKDSTFVAEYFRNRSTNTSNDFPLLTPEVEAAFPGRVVRDASGRIVSVDQSAVTFAEEKGSRLRYGLNLSGNFGKPDPNAQRGPFGGVRGGSGRPGGPRVGAGGPPPGGGPRMGGGRSGPGGFNSDGRGRWNLSVFHTIRFQQSVQIASGGTVLNLLDGDAVSSGVARHSLEMEGGGFYRGFGLRLNGTYTGGSRIDASGLPGSSTLRFNPIATFNLRLFADLGRKEKLVEKVPFLKGSRISLSVDNVFNAQQRVTDDTGAVPLRYQPGYLDPRGRVFEIEFRKQF
;
A
#
# COMPACT_ATOMS: atom_id res chain seq x y z
N VAL A 1 -27.43 -8.00 -27.54
CA VAL A 1 -28.10 -7.09 -26.61
C VAL A 1 -27.05 -6.15 -25.99
N LYS A 2 -26.99 -4.89 -26.43
CA LYS A 2 -26.08 -3.86 -25.94
C LYS A 2 -26.85 -2.91 -25.04
N PRO A 3 -26.45 -2.71 -23.76
CA PRO A 3 -26.22 -1.34 -23.31
C PRO A 3 -25.12 -1.09 -22.23
N ALA A 4 -24.33 -2.06 -21.76
CA ALA A 4 -23.42 -1.81 -20.64
C ALA A 4 -22.15 -1.00 -21.04
N ALA A 5 -21.67 -1.11 -22.29
CA ALA A 5 -20.52 -0.33 -22.76
C ALA A 5 -20.83 1.15 -23.01
N ALA A 6 -22.12 1.48 -23.26
CA ALA A 6 -22.55 2.85 -23.51
C ALA A 6 -22.63 3.70 -22.24
N THR A 7 -22.89 3.09 -21.07
CA THR A 7 -22.99 3.81 -19.81
C THR A 7 -21.63 4.26 -19.28
N SER A 8 -20.60 3.44 -19.45
CA SER A 8 -19.23 3.82 -19.06
C SER A 8 -18.65 4.94 -19.94
N LEU A 9 -19.00 4.96 -21.23
CA LEU A 9 -18.62 6.05 -22.13
C LEU A 9 -19.43 7.33 -21.87
N ALA A 10 -20.68 7.23 -21.43
CA ALA A 10 -21.52 8.39 -21.13
C ALA A 10 -21.04 9.16 -19.88
N VAL A 11 -20.53 8.46 -18.88
CA VAL A 11 -19.88 9.10 -17.70
C VAL A 11 -18.59 9.80 -18.11
N LEU A 12 -17.82 9.19 -19.02
CA LEU A 12 -16.59 9.80 -19.56
C LEU A 12 -16.92 11.02 -20.43
N ALA A 13 -17.97 10.97 -21.23
CA ALA A 13 -18.42 12.09 -22.07
C ALA A 13 -18.97 13.27 -21.26
N PHE A 14 -19.65 13.00 -20.13
CA PHE A 14 -20.17 14.07 -19.25
C PHE A 14 -19.04 14.79 -18.50
N CYS A 15 -17.97 14.08 -18.13
CA CYS A 15 -16.78 14.69 -17.53
C CYS A 15 -15.93 15.48 -18.55
N LEU A 16 -15.89 15.05 -19.83
CA LEU A 16 -15.14 15.74 -20.88
C LEU A 16 -15.88 16.97 -21.46
N ALA A 17 -17.21 16.98 -21.42
CA ALA A 17 -18.01 18.13 -21.89
C ALA A 17 -17.95 19.35 -20.93
N ALA A 18 -17.51 19.17 -19.69
CA ALA A 18 -17.34 20.27 -18.73
C ALA A 18 -15.99 21.01 -18.83
N VAL A 19 -15.13 20.63 -19.77
CA VAL A 19 -13.80 21.25 -19.97
C VAL A 19 -13.76 21.89 -21.36
N ASN A 20 -14.41 23.04 -21.52
CA ASN A 20 -14.10 23.92 -22.65
C ASN A 20 -12.77 24.61 -22.41
N PRO A 21 -11.77 24.51 -23.29
CA PRO A 21 -10.56 25.32 -23.19
C PRO A 21 -10.89 26.75 -23.64
N VAL A 22 -10.87 27.68 -22.70
CA VAL A 22 -10.79 29.09 -23.03
C VAL A 22 -9.36 29.35 -23.52
N LEU A 23 -9.21 29.46 -24.81
CA LEU A 23 -8.02 29.99 -25.46
C LEU A 23 -7.81 31.44 -25.03
N ALA A 24 -6.64 31.74 -24.54
CA ALA A 24 -6.19 33.08 -24.23
C ALA A 24 -6.21 33.94 -25.49
N GLN A 25 -6.96 35.01 -25.49
CA GLN A 25 -6.75 36.11 -26.44
C GLN A 25 -5.97 37.18 -25.70
N ASP A 26 -4.84 37.55 -26.28
CA ASP A 26 -4.09 38.76 -26.00
C ASP A 26 -4.98 39.98 -26.18
N VAL A 27 -5.02 40.87 -25.19
CA VAL A 27 -5.45 42.24 -25.37
C VAL A 27 -4.38 43.15 -24.80
N THR A 28 -3.79 43.90 -25.72
CA THR A 28 -2.84 44.99 -25.53
C THR A 28 -3.48 46.21 -24.84
N ALA A 29 -2.67 46.84 -24.04
CA ALA A 29 -2.61 48.18 -23.53
C ALA A 29 -3.69 49.22 -23.92
N GLY A 30 -4.14 49.95 -22.92
CA GLY A 30 -4.81 51.24 -23.01
C GLY A 30 -4.81 51.96 -21.64
N THR A 31 -4.15 53.08 -21.62
CA THR A 31 -3.78 54.05 -20.62
C THR A 31 -4.97 54.75 -19.93
N ASP A 32 -4.66 55.20 -18.66
CA ASP A 32 -5.12 56.45 -17.99
C ASP A 32 -6.57 56.53 -17.45
N GLU A 33 -6.81 56.76 -16.18
CA GLU A 33 -6.78 58.06 -15.49
C GLU A 33 -7.41 58.00 -14.08
N GLN A 34 -6.78 58.67 -13.18
CA GLN A 34 -7.27 59.44 -12.03
C GLN A 34 -7.72 58.77 -10.74
N ALA A 35 -6.87 59.12 -9.79
CA ALA A 35 -7.07 59.11 -8.36
C ALA A 35 -8.26 59.97 -7.91
N GLN A 36 -8.99 59.49 -6.91
CA GLN A 36 -9.62 60.37 -5.94
C GLN A 36 -9.46 59.84 -4.52
N ASP A 37 -8.74 60.66 -3.78
CA ASP A 37 -8.51 60.71 -2.38
C ASP A 37 -9.83 60.91 -1.60
N SER A 38 -10.07 60.15 -0.54
CA SER A 38 -10.86 60.61 0.59
C SER A 38 -10.40 59.87 1.85
N GLY A 39 -9.86 60.66 2.72
CA GLY A 39 -9.26 60.34 4.00
C GLY A 39 -10.25 59.90 5.10
N PRO A 40 -9.75 59.82 6.33
CA PRO A 40 -10.25 58.88 7.34
C PRO A 40 -11.34 59.47 8.19
N ASP A 41 -12.29 58.66 8.61
CA ASP A 41 -12.97 58.93 9.87
C ASP A 41 -13.70 57.73 10.46
N GLN A 42 -13.47 57.60 11.74
CA GLN A 42 -14.27 57.10 12.86
C GLN A 42 -14.09 55.65 13.25
N LEU A 43 -13.15 55.54 14.18
CA LEU A 43 -13.19 54.55 15.27
C LEU A 43 -14.31 54.95 16.24
N GLU A 44 -15.37 54.16 16.35
CA GLU A 44 -16.23 54.19 17.51
C GLU A 44 -15.83 53.12 18.52
N ASP A 45 -15.57 53.60 19.70
CA ASP A 45 -15.25 52.86 20.92
C ASP A 45 -16.36 51.88 21.31
N LEU A 46 -16.02 50.60 21.52
CA LEU A 46 -16.74 49.75 22.43
C LEU A 46 -15.81 49.35 23.59
N GLU A 47 -15.93 50.09 24.64
CA GLU A 47 -15.40 49.77 25.97
C GLU A 47 -16.03 48.47 26.52
N GLY A 48 -15.20 47.66 27.14
CA GLY A 48 -15.64 46.80 28.23
C GLY A 48 -15.49 45.30 28.04
N ASN A 49 -14.27 44.78 28.18
CA ASN A 49 -13.94 43.66 29.05
C ASN A 49 -12.42 43.55 29.22
N GLU A 50 -11.89 44.14 30.26
CA GLU A 50 -10.55 43.83 30.74
C GLU A 50 -10.49 42.38 31.19
N ILE A 51 -9.96 41.52 30.34
CA ILE A 51 -9.42 40.23 30.75
C ILE A 51 -8.02 40.53 31.27
N LEU A 52 -7.86 40.51 32.59
CA LEU A 52 -6.56 40.53 33.25
C LEU A 52 -5.74 39.33 32.74
N ALA A 53 -4.93 39.56 31.70
CA ALA A 53 -3.93 38.62 31.25
C ALA A 53 -2.76 38.64 32.23
N THR A 54 -2.57 37.59 32.98
CA THR A 54 -1.33 37.34 33.72
C THR A 54 -0.16 37.23 32.74
N PRO A 55 1.00 37.87 33.00
CA PRO A 55 2.06 38.12 32.00
C PRO A 55 2.95 36.91 31.69
N ASP A 56 2.54 35.67 31.84
CA ASP A 56 3.46 34.52 31.71
C ASP A 56 2.92 33.29 30.93
N GLN A 57 1.87 33.46 30.13
CA GLN A 57 1.47 32.39 29.22
C GLN A 57 1.59 32.87 27.76
N ILE A 58 2.74 32.60 27.12
CA ILE A 58 2.84 32.64 25.66
C ILE A 58 2.02 31.44 25.15
N LEU A 59 0.76 31.70 24.78
CA LEU A 59 -0.08 30.73 24.11
C LEU A 59 0.49 30.53 22.69
N VAL A 60 1.37 29.55 22.52
CA VAL A 60 1.83 29.14 21.18
C VAL A 60 0.70 28.34 20.55
N VAL A 61 -0.20 29.06 19.89
CA VAL A 61 -1.17 28.40 18.98
C VAL A 61 -0.36 27.85 17.80
N ALA A 62 -0.08 26.56 17.83
CA ALA A 62 0.52 25.88 16.69
C ALA A 62 -0.44 26.00 15.50
N THR A 63 -0.09 26.82 14.53
CA THR A 63 -0.89 27.01 13.32
C THR A 63 -0.95 25.67 12.59
N ARG A 64 -2.13 25.12 12.48
CA ARG A 64 -2.38 23.83 11.83
C ARG A 64 -1.96 23.93 10.35
N ILE A 65 -1.19 22.95 9.88
CA ILE A 65 -0.76 22.91 8.48
C ILE A 65 -1.97 22.60 7.61
N LYS A 66 -2.17 23.37 6.55
CA LYS A 66 -3.22 23.11 5.57
C LYS A 66 -3.09 21.69 5.02
N GLY A 67 -4.17 20.91 5.08
CA GLY A 67 -4.19 19.50 4.64
C GLY A 67 -3.86 18.47 5.72
N GLN A 68 -3.55 18.90 6.94
CA GLN A 68 -3.37 18.02 8.08
C GLN A 68 -4.71 17.41 8.52
N VAL A 69 -4.71 16.10 8.84
CA VAL A 69 -5.91 15.42 9.35
C VAL A 69 -6.27 15.92 10.75
N ASP A 70 -7.53 16.29 10.93
CA ASP A 70 -8.08 16.68 12.23
C ASP A 70 -8.62 15.45 12.95
N THR A 71 -7.90 14.97 13.94
CA THR A 71 -8.27 13.77 14.70
C THR A 71 -7.75 13.86 16.12
N ALA A 72 -8.47 13.27 17.06
CA ALA A 72 -8.04 13.11 18.46
C ALA A 72 -6.93 12.05 18.59
N GLN A 73 -6.86 11.11 17.65
CA GLN A 73 -5.84 10.06 17.65
C GLN A 73 -4.51 10.62 17.13
N PRO A 74 -3.41 10.50 17.90
CA PRO A 74 -2.12 10.99 17.48
C PRO A 74 -1.58 10.16 16.28
N PRO A 75 -0.83 10.77 15.36
CA PRO A 75 -0.14 10.03 14.31
C PRO A 75 0.85 9.01 14.91
N ILE A 76 0.91 7.83 14.30
CA ILE A 76 1.91 6.79 14.61
C ILE A 76 3.29 7.25 14.15
N ALA A 77 3.35 7.93 12.98
CA ALA A 77 4.56 8.52 12.44
C ALA A 77 4.23 9.80 11.66
N VAL A 78 5.17 10.72 11.66
CA VAL A 78 5.13 11.97 10.91
C VAL A 78 6.46 12.17 10.22
N LEU A 79 6.42 12.38 8.89
CA LEU A 79 7.60 12.60 8.06
C LEU A 79 7.54 13.99 7.46
N ASP A 80 8.55 14.79 7.68
CA ASP A 80 8.78 16.06 6.98
C ASP A 80 9.53 15.82 5.65
N GLU A 81 9.79 16.87 4.88
CA GLU A 81 10.46 16.79 3.58
C GLU A 81 11.84 16.12 3.66
N GLU A 82 12.61 16.38 4.73
CA GLU A 82 13.93 15.77 4.91
C GLU A 82 13.82 14.30 5.30
N ALA A 83 12.86 13.95 6.16
CA ALA A 83 12.58 12.58 6.49
C ALA A 83 12.13 11.80 5.24
N ILE A 84 11.26 12.37 4.40
CA ILE A 84 10.85 11.79 3.11
C ILE A 84 12.06 11.60 2.20
N ALA A 85 12.90 12.63 2.05
CA ALA A 85 14.10 12.55 1.23
C ALA A 85 15.10 11.49 1.74
N SER A 86 15.15 11.25 3.07
CA SER A 86 16.02 10.25 3.67
C SER A 86 15.64 8.81 3.29
N TYR A 87 14.40 8.58 2.84
CA TYR A 87 13.98 7.27 2.32
C TYR A 87 14.58 6.99 0.93
N GLY A 88 15.01 8.00 0.18
CA GLY A 88 15.59 7.81 -1.14
C GLY A 88 14.64 7.17 -2.15
N ALA A 89 13.34 7.24 -1.88
CA ALA A 89 12.32 6.65 -2.73
C ALA A 89 12.27 7.38 -4.08
N GLY A 90 12.16 6.63 -5.17
CA GLY A 90 11.96 7.16 -6.53
C GLY A 90 10.52 7.60 -6.75
N SER A 91 9.58 6.89 -6.18
CA SER A 91 8.15 7.10 -6.30
C SER A 91 7.44 7.11 -4.95
N LEU A 92 6.16 7.51 -4.93
CA LEU A 92 5.31 7.35 -3.75
C LEU A 92 5.04 5.88 -3.41
N GLN A 93 5.04 5.01 -4.39
CA GLN A 93 4.87 3.58 -4.18
C GLN A 93 6.06 3.00 -3.40
N ASP A 94 7.29 3.39 -3.77
CA ASP A 94 8.51 3.00 -3.04
C ASP A 94 8.52 3.56 -1.62
N LEU A 95 8.06 4.82 -1.46
CA LEU A 95 7.93 5.42 -0.13
C LEU A 95 6.93 4.65 0.74
N LEU A 96 5.77 4.28 0.20
CA LEU A 96 4.79 3.46 0.93
C LEU A 96 5.31 2.05 1.22
N ALA A 97 6.02 1.44 0.28
CA ALA A 97 6.66 0.14 0.49
C ALA A 97 7.70 0.22 1.62
N ALA A 98 8.53 1.27 1.62
CA ALA A 98 9.49 1.54 2.68
C ALA A 98 8.82 1.85 4.04
N LEU A 99 7.63 2.41 4.04
CA LEU A 99 6.83 2.65 5.25
C LEU A 99 5.96 1.46 5.66
N SER A 100 6.04 0.33 4.94
CA SER A 100 5.14 -0.81 5.17
C SER A 100 5.14 -1.33 6.61
N PRO A 101 6.25 -1.38 7.37
CA PRO A 101 6.21 -1.77 8.78
C PRO A 101 5.36 -0.84 9.66
N GLN A 102 5.21 0.42 9.25
CA GLN A 102 4.42 1.44 9.96
C GLN A 102 3.00 1.57 9.39
N THR A 103 2.77 1.24 8.12
CA THR A 103 1.49 1.40 7.43
C THR A 103 0.67 0.12 7.35
N SER A 104 1.27 -1.05 7.58
CA SER A 104 0.56 -2.33 7.64
C SER A 104 -0.32 -2.42 8.89
N SER A 105 -1.58 -2.81 8.71
CA SER A 105 -2.46 -3.14 9.81
C SER A 105 -2.38 -4.63 10.15
N GLY A 106 -2.20 -4.93 11.43
CA GLY A 106 -2.26 -6.30 11.92
C GLY A 106 -3.69 -6.84 12.06
N ARG A 107 -4.70 -6.00 11.91
CA ARG A 107 -6.10 -6.35 12.09
C ARG A 107 -6.65 -7.11 10.88
N GLY A 108 -6.26 -6.68 9.67
CA GLY A 108 -6.84 -7.18 8.44
C GLY A 108 -6.30 -8.54 8.01
N ARG A 109 -7.17 -9.35 7.48
CA ARG A 109 -6.86 -10.45 6.57
C ARG A 109 -6.89 -9.96 5.12
N GLY A 110 -7.15 -8.66 4.95
CA GLY A 110 -7.16 -8.03 3.65
C GLY A 110 -5.75 -7.74 3.17
N SER A 111 -5.46 -8.10 1.95
CA SER A 111 -4.29 -7.65 1.18
C SER A 111 -4.35 -6.15 0.85
N GLY A 112 -5.29 -5.39 1.44
CA GLY A 112 -5.45 -3.97 1.20
C GLY A 112 -4.31 -3.18 1.83
N GLY A 113 -3.64 -2.35 1.03
CA GLY A 113 -2.74 -1.31 1.52
C GLY A 113 -3.46 -0.31 2.42
N PRO A 114 -2.75 0.69 2.97
CA PRO A 114 -3.37 1.71 3.81
C PRO A 114 -4.40 2.54 3.02
N VAL A 115 -5.37 3.09 3.73
CA VAL A 115 -6.21 4.17 3.20
C VAL A 115 -5.35 5.39 2.93
N VAL A 116 -5.34 5.87 1.70
CA VAL A 116 -4.54 7.01 1.30
C VAL A 116 -5.40 8.27 1.19
N LEU A 117 -4.94 9.34 1.82
CA LEU A 117 -5.53 10.66 1.74
C LEU A 117 -4.53 11.63 1.08
N LEU A 118 -5.05 12.64 0.44
CA LEU A 118 -4.28 13.72 -0.15
C LEU A 118 -4.75 15.07 0.41
N ASN A 119 -3.84 15.80 1.09
CA ASN A 119 -4.17 17.04 1.79
C ASN A 119 -5.37 16.90 2.75
N GLY A 120 -5.48 15.78 3.47
CA GLY A 120 -6.59 15.46 4.37
C GLY A 120 -7.92 15.16 3.68
N MET A 121 -7.92 14.99 2.35
CA MET A 121 -9.10 14.74 1.54
C MET A 121 -9.10 13.32 1.00
N ARG A 122 -10.31 12.79 0.75
CA ARG A 122 -10.47 11.52 0.05
C ARG A 122 -10.08 11.66 -1.42
N ILE A 123 -9.46 10.62 -1.94
CA ILE A 123 -9.16 10.41 -3.36
C ILE A 123 -10.02 9.27 -3.91
N SER A 124 -10.21 9.21 -5.22
CA SER A 124 -10.96 8.14 -5.89
C SER A 124 -10.23 6.79 -5.80
N GLY A 125 -8.89 6.80 -5.75
CA GLY A 125 -8.05 5.61 -5.61
C GLY A 125 -6.57 5.96 -5.63
N PHE A 126 -5.71 5.00 -5.28
CA PHE A 126 -4.25 5.21 -5.25
C PHE A 126 -3.67 5.64 -6.60
N ARG A 127 -4.33 5.31 -7.71
CA ARG A 127 -3.94 5.73 -9.05
C ARG A 127 -3.83 7.26 -9.20
N GLU A 128 -4.67 8.00 -8.46
CA GLU A 128 -4.64 9.47 -8.45
C GLU A 128 -3.29 10.04 -7.99
N MET A 129 -2.54 9.26 -7.24
CA MET A 129 -1.23 9.65 -6.70
C MET A 129 -0.05 9.03 -7.46
N ARG A 130 -0.32 8.11 -8.39
CA ARG A 130 0.73 7.43 -9.15
C ARG A 130 1.50 8.44 -10.00
N GLY A 131 2.84 8.34 -9.99
CA GLY A 131 3.73 9.27 -10.68
C GLY A 131 3.89 10.63 -9.98
N LEU A 132 3.32 10.85 -8.79
CA LEU A 132 3.71 11.98 -7.96
C LEU A 132 5.10 11.72 -7.38
N PRO A 133 6.08 12.61 -7.62
CA PRO A 133 7.39 12.44 -7.04
C PRO A 133 7.39 12.77 -5.55
N PRO A 134 8.21 12.10 -4.73
CA PRO A 134 8.34 12.41 -3.30
C PRO A 134 8.69 13.86 -3.01
N GLU A 135 9.39 14.53 -3.93
CA GLU A 135 9.75 15.95 -3.85
C GLU A 135 8.55 16.91 -3.92
N ALA A 136 7.40 16.45 -4.44
CA ALA A 136 6.15 17.20 -4.44
C ALA A 136 5.45 17.19 -3.08
N ILE A 137 5.92 16.37 -2.13
CA ILE A 137 5.30 16.18 -0.83
C ILE A 137 5.99 17.07 0.19
N ARG A 138 5.20 17.75 1.01
CA ARG A 138 5.62 18.55 2.14
C ARG A 138 5.70 17.74 3.42
N ARG A 139 4.75 16.81 3.62
CA ARG A 139 4.61 16.02 4.85
C ARG A 139 3.83 14.73 4.61
N VAL A 140 4.17 13.68 5.33
CA VAL A 140 3.40 12.44 5.41
C VAL A 140 2.98 12.20 6.86
N GLU A 141 1.73 11.81 7.08
CA GLU A 141 1.20 11.43 8.38
C GLU A 141 0.69 9.98 8.29
N VAL A 142 1.19 9.12 9.14
CA VAL A 142 0.69 7.75 9.31
C VAL A 142 -0.20 7.73 10.55
N LEU A 143 -1.47 7.41 10.37
CA LEU A 143 -2.52 7.50 11.37
C LEU A 143 -3.08 6.10 11.68
N PRO A 144 -3.57 5.85 12.89
CA PRO A 144 -4.17 4.57 13.27
C PRO A 144 -5.46 4.28 12.48
N GLU A 145 -5.86 3.01 12.49
CA GLU A 145 -6.98 2.47 11.70
C GLU A 145 -8.33 3.12 12.04
N GLU A 146 -8.49 3.57 13.28
CA GLU A 146 -9.72 4.23 13.75
C GLU A 146 -10.00 5.56 13.01
N VAL A 147 -8.95 6.23 12.49
CA VAL A 147 -9.09 7.45 11.70
C VAL A 147 -9.76 7.18 10.35
N ALA A 148 -9.66 5.96 9.82
CA ALA A 148 -10.33 5.57 8.58
C ALA A 148 -11.86 5.75 8.64
N LEU A 149 -12.45 5.57 9.82
CA LEU A 149 -13.89 5.75 10.06
C LEU A 149 -14.39 7.14 9.71
N LYS A 150 -13.60 8.18 9.99
CA LYS A 150 -13.93 9.59 9.66
C LYS A 150 -14.09 9.80 8.15
N TYR A 151 -13.44 8.98 7.35
CA TYR A 151 -13.47 9.04 5.91
C TYR A 151 -14.39 8.00 5.29
N GLY A 152 -15.22 7.31 6.11
CA GLY A 152 -16.15 6.29 5.66
C GLY A 152 -15.51 4.95 5.25
N TYR A 153 -14.23 4.74 5.55
CA TYR A 153 -13.55 3.46 5.37
C TYR A 153 -13.70 2.57 6.62
N ARG A 154 -13.39 1.31 6.46
CA ARG A 154 -13.41 0.34 7.58
C ARG A 154 -12.20 0.54 8.47
N PRO A 155 -12.29 0.24 9.79
CA PRO A 155 -11.19 0.41 10.74
C PRO A 155 -10.22 -0.79 10.73
N ASP A 156 -9.97 -1.37 9.57
CA ASP A 156 -9.05 -2.50 9.34
C ASP A 156 -7.79 -2.10 8.56
N GLN A 157 -7.70 -0.84 8.15
CA GLN A 157 -6.57 -0.29 7.40
C GLN A 157 -6.05 0.98 8.06
N ARG A 158 -4.74 1.16 8.15
CA ARG A 158 -4.12 2.42 8.58
C ARG A 158 -4.37 3.51 7.54
N VAL A 159 -4.30 4.75 7.99
CA VAL A 159 -4.48 5.91 7.11
C VAL A 159 -3.13 6.59 6.89
N VAL A 160 -2.81 6.86 5.63
CA VAL A 160 -1.62 7.63 5.25
C VAL A 160 -2.07 8.90 4.54
N ASN A 161 -1.80 10.04 5.13
CA ASN A 161 -2.11 11.34 4.56
C ASN A 161 -0.87 11.98 3.96
N PHE A 162 -0.90 12.26 2.67
CA PHE A 162 0.15 13.00 1.96
C PHE A 162 -0.27 14.46 1.81
N ILE A 163 0.54 15.35 2.34
CA ILE A 163 0.35 16.80 2.22
C ILE A 163 1.30 17.31 1.14
N LEU A 164 0.74 17.83 0.05
CA LEU A 164 1.50 18.35 -1.08
C LEU A 164 2.05 19.75 -0.81
N LYS A 165 3.08 20.11 -1.57
CA LYS A 165 3.53 21.51 -1.71
C LYS A 165 2.48 22.31 -2.47
N ASP A 166 2.36 23.59 -2.15
CA ASP A 166 1.40 24.48 -2.80
C ASP A 166 1.76 24.76 -4.28
N ASN A 167 3.07 24.75 -4.58
CA ASN A 167 3.60 24.94 -5.93
C ASN A 167 4.74 23.94 -6.18
N PHE A 168 4.64 23.19 -7.27
CA PHE A 168 5.65 22.25 -7.72
C PHE A 168 5.49 22.01 -9.23
N SER A 169 6.61 21.93 -9.95
CA SER A 169 6.60 21.59 -11.39
C SER A 169 7.87 20.83 -11.72
N ALA A 170 7.72 19.67 -12.33
CA ALA A 170 8.83 18.86 -12.80
C ALA A 170 8.40 17.94 -13.95
N TYR A 171 9.33 17.73 -14.89
CA TYR A 171 9.35 16.58 -15.79
C TYR A 171 10.31 15.55 -15.19
N GLY A 172 9.90 14.30 -15.12
CA GLY A 172 10.69 13.21 -14.55
C GLY A 172 10.99 12.15 -15.61
N SER A 173 12.17 11.59 -15.53
CA SER A 173 12.55 10.35 -16.22
C SER A 173 13.22 9.45 -15.21
N ASP A 174 12.74 8.21 -15.09
CA ASP A 174 13.28 7.19 -14.22
C ASP A 174 13.59 5.95 -15.03
N SER A 175 14.82 5.47 -14.93
CA SER A 175 15.32 4.28 -15.63
C SER A 175 15.91 3.32 -14.63
N GLU A 176 15.43 2.08 -14.64
CA GLU A 176 15.79 1.05 -13.69
C GLU A 176 16.20 -0.22 -14.42
N LEU A 177 17.29 -0.84 -13.98
CA LEU A 177 17.79 -2.12 -14.48
C LEU A 177 18.08 -3.04 -13.29
N ARG A 178 17.47 -4.24 -13.31
CA ARG A 178 17.65 -5.29 -12.31
C ARG A 178 18.32 -6.51 -12.90
N LEU A 179 19.37 -6.99 -12.25
CA LEU A 179 20.18 -8.12 -12.67
C LEU A 179 20.42 -9.07 -11.48
N PRO A 180 19.98 -10.35 -11.57
CA PRO A 180 20.27 -11.31 -10.52
C PRO A 180 21.74 -11.74 -10.54
N SER A 181 22.31 -12.00 -9.36
CA SER A 181 23.69 -12.47 -9.26
C SER A 181 23.92 -13.85 -9.91
N GLY A 182 22.88 -14.67 -10.00
CA GLY A 182 22.89 -15.97 -10.66
C GLY A 182 22.67 -15.90 -12.16
N GLY A 183 22.53 -14.71 -12.78
CA GLY A 183 22.21 -14.56 -14.21
C GLY A 183 20.80 -15.02 -14.57
N GLY A 184 20.58 -15.31 -15.85
CA GLY A 184 19.38 -15.94 -16.38
C GLY A 184 18.28 -14.97 -16.79
N PHE A 185 18.00 -13.90 -16.05
CA PHE A 185 17.01 -12.92 -16.45
C PHE A 185 17.46 -11.47 -16.26
N THR A 186 16.75 -10.55 -16.90
CA THR A 186 16.90 -9.10 -16.75
C THR A 186 15.52 -8.48 -16.60
N GLU A 187 15.41 -7.45 -15.80
CA GLU A 187 14.22 -6.64 -15.69
C GLU A 187 14.61 -5.18 -15.94
N TRP A 188 13.92 -4.54 -16.86
CA TRP A 188 14.14 -3.15 -17.21
C TRP A 188 12.85 -2.38 -17.12
N GLU A 189 12.94 -1.19 -16.55
CA GLU A 189 11.81 -0.27 -16.37
C GLU A 189 12.19 1.13 -16.87
N GLN A 190 11.25 1.78 -17.56
CA GLN A 190 11.34 3.19 -17.91
C GLN A 190 10.05 3.90 -17.56
N GLU A 191 10.14 4.92 -16.74
CA GLU A 191 9.03 5.82 -16.42
C GLU A 191 9.33 7.25 -16.89
N LEU A 192 8.34 7.88 -17.50
CA LEU A 192 8.33 9.31 -17.84
C LEU A 192 7.15 9.96 -17.13
N SER A 193 7.38 11.06 -16.45
CA SER A 193 6.35 11.76 -15.69
C SER A 193 6.37 13.27 -15.90
N LEU A 194 5.17 13.86 -15.86
CA LEU A 194 4.94 15.29 -15.79
C LEU A 194 4.08 15.57 -14.58
N THR A 195 4.56 16.41 -13.68
CA THR A 195 3.79 16.88 -12.51
C THR A 195 3.82 18.39 -12.44
N LYS A 196 2.63 19.01 -12.35
CA LYS A 196 2.48 20.45 -12.10
C LYS A 196 1.42 20.69 -11.03
N ILE A 197 1.80 21.39 -9.98
CA ILE A 197 0.93 21.78 -8.86
C ILE A 197 0.99 23.30 -8.74
N THR A 198 -0.15 23.96 -8.71
CA THR A 198 -0.23 25.43 -8.59
C THR A 198 -1.53 25.81 -7.87
N GLY A 199 -1.43 26.37 -6.67
CA GLY A 199 -2.59 26.91 -5.95
C GLY A 199 -3.74 25.94 -5.74
N GLY A 200 -3.46 24.65 -5.50
CA GLY A 200 -4.46 23.59 -5.32
C GLY A 200 -4.92 22.91 -6.62
N ASN A 201 -4.47 23.38 -7.79
CA ASN A 201 -4.65 22.69 -9.07
C ASN A 201 -3.47 21.75 -9.29
N ARG A 202 -3.73 20.58 -9.89
CA ARG A 202 -2.70 19.57 -10.18
C ARG A 202 -2.97 18.89 -11.51
N ILE A 203 -1.90 18.75 -12.30
CA ILE A 203 -1.85 17.88 -13.47
C ILE A 203 -0.70 16.91 -13.23
N ASN A 204 -0.97 15.62 -13.39
CA ASN A 204 0.02 14.57 -13.34
C ASN A 204 -0.22 13.60 -14.49
N VAL A 205 0.81 13.32 -15.27
CA VAL A 205 0.77 12.33 -16.38
C VAL A 205 2.00 11.46 -16.27
N THR A 206 1.82 10.15 -16.31
CA THR A 206 2.91 9.18 -16.20
C THR A 206 2.74 8.09 -17.26
N GLY A 207 3.79 7.85 -18.03
CA GLY A 207 3.92 6.71 -18.92
C GLY A 207 5.02 5.79 -18.39
N LYS A 208 4.73 4.47 -18.33
CA LYS A 208 5.65 3.46 -17.83
C LYS A 208 5.70 2.26 -18.76
N ILE A 209 6.88 1.73 -19.00
CA ILE A 209 7.14 0.50 -19.73
C ILE A 209 8.03 -0.39 -18.88
N ASP A 210 7.65 -1.67 -18.76
CA ASP A 210 8.40 -2.71 -18.06
C ASP A 210 8.66 -3.87 -19.03
N ASP A 211 9.86 -4.44 -19.00
CA ASP A 211 10.25 -5.63 -19.78
C ASP A 211 11.04 -6.58 -18.88
N THR A 212 10.57 -7.81 -18.72
CA THR A 212 11.23 -8.87 -17.94
C THR A 212 11.50 -10.06 -18.85
N SER A 213 12.76 -10.42 -19.01
CA SER A 213 13.14 -11.64 -19.74
C SER A 213 12.83 -12.90 -18.91
N PRO A 214 12.58 -14.06 -19.55
CA PRO A 214 12.25 -15.30 -18.83
C PRO A 214 13.45 -15.84 -18.06
N LEU A 215 13.15 -16.62 -17.01
CA LEU A 215 14.11 -17.44 -16.29
C LEU A 215 13.62 -18.88 -16.29
N THR A 216 14.47 -19.83 -16.69
CA THR A 216 14.14 -21.24 -16.75
C THR A 216 14.64 -22.03 -15.53
N GLU A 217 14.11 -23.24 -15.37
CA GLU A 217 14.59 -24.18 -14.33
C GLU A 217 16.05 -24.59 -14.56
N ALA A 218 16.47 -24.74 -15.83
CA ALA A 218 17.85 -25.08 -16.19
C ALA A 218 18.84 -24.02 -15.70
N GLU A 219 18.50 -22.73 -15.83
CA GLU A 219 19.34 -21.62 -15.39
C GLU A 219 19.48 -21.53 -13.86
N ARG A 220 18.66 -22.25 -13.11
CA ARG A 220 18.75 -22.40 -11.65
C ARG A 220 19.21 -23.79 -11.21
N GLY A 221 19.58 -24.64 -12.15
CA GLY A 221 20.07 -25.98 -11.85
C GLY A 221 19.04 -26.84 -11.10
N ILE A 222 17.74 -26.65 -11.41
CA ILE A 222 16.67 -27.41 -10.76
C ILE A 222 16.77 -28.88 -11.14
N VAL A 223 16.94 -29.71 -10.13
CA VAL A 223 16.94 -31.16 -10.29
C VAL A 223 15.55 -31.64 -10.71
N GLN A 224 15.49 -32.35 -11.84
CA GLN A 224 14.24 -32.83 -12.39
C GLN A 224 13.79 -34.11 -11.71
N ALA A 225 12.48 -34.40 -11.74
CA ALA A 225 11.92 -35.64 -11.27
C ALA A 225 12.43 -36.81 -12.12
N ALA A 226 12.56 -38.01 -11.52
CA ALA A 226 12.98 -39.23 -12.23
C ALA A 226 12.03 -39.52 -13.40
N GLY A 227 12.61 -39.88 -14.55
CA GLY A 227 11.88 -40.11 -15.80
C GLY A 227 11.54 -38.85 -16.60
N SER A 228 11.93 -37.63 -16.15
CA SER A 228 11.84 -36.42 -16.98
C SER A 228 12.88 -36.46 -18.10
N SER A 229 12.53 -35.87 -19.26
CA SER A 229 13.51 -35.63 -20.34
C SER A 229 14.65 -34.76 -19.83
N ALA A 230 15.87 -35.03 -20.25
CA ALA A 230 17.04 -34.23 -19.91
C ALA A 230 16.88 -32.73 -20.29
N ALA A 231 16.16 -32.46 -21.37
CA ALA A 231 15.86 -31.08 -21.83
C ALA A 231 14.67 -30.43 -21.10
N ALA A 232 13.97 -31.12 -20.21
CA ALA A 232 12.71 -30.62 -19.64
C ALA A 232 12.89 -29.30 -18.87
N ALA A 233 14.04 -29.10 -18.21
CA ALA A 233 14.36 -27.91 -17.43
C ALA A 233 14.46 -26.63 -18.28
N ASP A 234 14.91 -26.75 -19.53
CA ASP A 234 15.00 -25.62 -20.48
C ASP A 234 13.63 -25.09 -20.90
N TYR A 235 12.62 -25.96 -20.81
CA TYR A 235 11.25 -25.67 -21.23
C TYR A 235 10.28 -25.45 -20.07
N ARG A 236 10.79 -25.17 -18.87
CA ARG A 236 9.98 -24.74 -17.71
C ARG A 236 10.49 -23.41 -17.20
N THR A 237 9.61 -22.40 -17.19
CA THR A 237 9.95 -21.08 -16.68
C THR A 237 9.65 -20.95 -15.19
N LEU A 238 10.61 -20.45 -14.43
CA LEU A 238 10.45 -19.98 -13.05
C LEU A 238 9.94 -18.53 -13.02
N ILE A 239 10.39 -17.70 -13.98
CA ILE A 239 9.91 -16.33 -14.20
C ILE A 239 9.47 -16.24 -15.67
N ALA A 240 8.25 -15.77 -15.89
CA ALA A 240 7.69 -15.61 -17.21
C ALA A 240 8.33 -14.42 -17.97
N ASP A 241 8.50 -14.53 -19.29
CA ASP A 241 8.68 -13.37 -20.16
C ASP A 241 7.47 -12.46 -20.02
N SER A 242 7.66 -11.19 -19.66
CA SER A 242 6.57 -10.24 -19.49
C SER A 242 6.90 -8.84 -19.98
N LYS A 243 5.90 -8.20 -20.60
CA LYS A 243 5.97 -6.83 -21.09
C LYS A 243 4.73 -6.09 -20.65
N SER A 244 4.93 -4.93 -20.03
CA SER A 244 3.86 -4.05 -19.58
C SER A 244 4.03 -2.65 -20.17
N ALA A 245 2.93 -2.02 -20.54
CA ALA A 245 2.87 -0.61 -20.88
C ALA A 245 1.68 0.02 -20.19
N GLN A 246 1.92 1.15 -19.53
CA GLN A 246 0.93 1.86 -18.74
C GLN A 246 0.95 3.35 -19.03
N LEU A 247 -0.23 3.95 -19.09
CA LEU A 247 -0.45 5.41 -19.11
C LEU A 247 -1.42 5.77 -18.00
N ASN A 248 -1.03 6.70 -17.15
CA ASN A 248 -1.86 7.25 -16.08
C ASN A 248 -1.91 8.77 -16.17
N ALA A 249 -3.09 9.36 -16.04
CA ALA A 249 -3.27 10.80 -16.04
C ALA A 249 -4.24 11.23 -14.94
N THR A 250 -3.90 12.30 -14.24
CA THR A 250 -4.72 12.91 -13.17
C THR A 250 -4.82 14.40 -13.39
N LEU A 251 -6.04 14.91 -13.30
CA LEU A 251 -6.36 16.34 -13.26
C LEU A 251 -7.09 16.64 -11.96
N ALA A 252 -6.58 17.56 -11.16
CA ALA A 252 -7.29 18.07 -9.98
C ALA A 252 -7.43 19.59 -10.08
N ARG A 253 -8.61 20.09 -9.68
CA ARG A 253 -8.96 21.51 -9.69
C ARG A 253 -9.54 21.95 -8.37
N ALA A 254 -9.07 23.10 -7.88
CA ALA A 254 -9.73 23.84 -6.82
C ALA A 254 -10.92 24.61 -7.41
N LEU A 255 -12.12 24.41 -6.85
CA LEU A 255 -13.37 24.99 -7.33
C LEU A 255 -13.81 26.26 -6.56
N GLY A 256 -12.94 26.79 -5.68
CA GLY A 256 -13.29 27.88 -4.76
C GLY A 256 -14.06 27.38 -3.54
N GLY A 257 -14.18 28.23 -2.50
CA GLY A 257 -14.86 27.89 -1.24
C GLY A 257 -14.30 26.65 -0.55
N GLY A 258 -13.05 26.28 -0.78
CA GLY A 258 -12.46 25.06 -0.22
C GLY A 258 -12.86 23.76 -0.93
N ALA A 259 -13.66 23.83 -2.01
CA ALA A 259 -14.02 22.65 -2.79
C ALA A 259 -12.90 22.24 -3.75
N GLY A 260 -12.79 20.92 -4.02
CA GLY A 260 -11.84 20.36 -4.96
C GLY A 260 -12.43 19.20 -5.73
N LEU A 261 -12.15 19.13 -7.03
CA LEU A 261 -12.50 18.04 -7.92
C LEU A 261 -11.23 17.43 -8.47
N SER A 262 -11.12 16.11 -8.43
CA SER A 262 -10.08 15.36 -9.14
C SER A 262 -10.68 14.32 -10.05
N VAL A 263 -10.02 14.06 -11.18
CA VAL A 263 -10.35 13.00 -12.13
C VAL A 263 -9.04 12.31 -12.51
N ASN A 264 -9.07 10.99 -12.57
CA ASN A 264 -7.94 10.19 -13.03
C ASN A 264 -8.37 9.12 -14.04
N VAL A 265 -7.46 8.75 -14.92
CA VAL A 265 -7.63 7.66 -15.88
C VAL A 265 -6.35 6.85 -15.94
N LEU A 266 -6.51 5.53 -16.13
CA LEU A 266 -5.43 4.57 -16.31
C LEU A 266 -5.75 3.68 -17.51
N ALA A 267 -4.78 3.48 -18.39
CA ALA A 267 -4.77 2.44 -19.40
C ALA A 267 -3.49 1.61 -19.26
N GLN A 268 -3.64 0.29 -19.18
CA GLN A 268 -2.51 -0.63 -19.03
C GLN A 268 -2.70 -1.85 -19.90
N ARG A 269 -1.62 -2.35 -20.46
CA ARG A 269 -1.59 -3.61 -21.19
C ARG A 269 -0.40 -4.45 -20.77
N ASP A 270 -0.69 -5.65 -20.31
CA ASP A 270 0.28 -6.65 -19.88
C ASP A 270 0.24 -7.85 -20.82
N ASN A 271 1.42 -8.32 -21.25
CA ASN A 271 1.57 -9.56 -22.00
C ASN A 271 2.57 -10.43 -21.25
N SER A 272 2.24 -11.69 -21.03
CA SER A 272 3.10 -12.65 -20.36
C SER A 272 3.14 -13.97 -21.13
N ARG A 273 4.32 -14.59 -21.16
CA ARG A 273 4.55 -15.90 -21.75
C ARG A 273 5.38 -16.76 -20.81
N SER A 274 4.86 -17.95 -20.50
CA SER A 274 5.59 -18.96 -19.73
C SER A 274 5.66 -20.29 -20.50
N LEU A 275 6.67 -21.09 -20.18
CA LEU A 275 6.84 -22.47 -20.67
C LEU A 275 6.50 -23.42 -19.53
N ASN A 276 5.65 -24.41 -19.80
CA ASN A 276 5.12 -25.36 -18.83
C ASN A 276 5.66 -26.79 -19.09
N GLY A 277 6.86 -26.92 -19.61
CA GLY A 277 7.50 -28.17 -19.94
C GLY A 277 7.30 -28.56 -21.40
N LEU A 278 7.58 -29.82 -21.69
CA LEU A 278 7.45 -30.43 -23.02
C LEU A 278 6.14 -31.20 -23.17
N ASN A 279 5.63 -31.23 -24.38
CA ASN A 279 4.56 -32.12 -24.78
C ASN A 279 5.11 -33.57 -24.79
N THR A 280 4.85 -34.33 -23.74
CA THR A 280 5.44 -35.66 -23.54
C THR A 280 4.89 -36.65 -24.55
N ILE A 281 3.63 -36.54 -24.96
CA ILE A 281 3.02 -37.46 -25.94
C ILE A 281 3.68 -37.26 -27.31
N VAL A 282 3.86 -36.00 -27.77
CA VAL A 282 4.53 -35.74 -29.05
C VAL A 282 6.00 -36.14 -29.01
N LEU A 283 6.65 -35.91 -27.85
CA LEU A 283 8.05 -36.33 -27.65
C LEU A 283 8.21 -37.85 -27.73
N ASP A 284 7.35 -38.60 -27.05
CA ASP A 284 7.38 -40.06 -27.02
C ASP A 284 7.06 -40.65 -28.40
N ASP A 285 6.10 -40.06 -29.11
CA ASP A 285 5.69 -40.54 -30.44
C ASP A 285 6.66 -40.16 -31.57
N THR A 286 7.30 -39.01 -31.50
CA THR A 286 8.02 -38.46 -32.67
C THR A 286 9.48 -38.09 -32.39
N GLY A 287 9.88 -38.03 -31.09
CA GLY A 287 11.18 -37.52 -30.66
C GLY A 287 11.34 -36.00 -30.79
N VAL A 288 10.27 -35.28 -31.15
CA VAL A 288 10.32 -33.83 -31.37
C VAL A 288 10.08 -33.10 -30.05
N LEU A 289 10.99 -32.16 -29.70
CA LEU A 289 10.86 -31.28 -28.55
C LEU A 289 9.81 -30.19 -28.83
N GLN A 290 8.60 -30.36 -28.34
CA GLN A 290 7.52 -29.36 -28.45
C GLN A 290 7.22 -28.72 -27.09
N PRO A 291 7.58 -27.41 -26.87
CA PRO A 291 7.27 -26.75 -25.59
C PRO A 291 5.79 -26.46 -25.44
N LEU A 292 5.27 -26.68 -24.25
CA LEU A 292 3.93 -26.25 -23.85
C LEU A 292 3.99 -24.80 -23.37
N THR A 293 3.29 -23.93 -24.06
CA THR A 293 3.31 -22.49 -23.79
C THR A 293 2.00 -22.04 -23.16
N ARG A 294 2.10 -21.18 -22.17
CA ARG A 294 0.98 -20.36 -21.67
C ARG A 294 1.22 -18.91 -22.01
N ARG A 295 0.25 -18.28 -22.65
CA ARG A 295 0.27 -16.85 -23.00
C ARG A 295 -0.92 -16.17 -22.37
N THR A 296 -0.67 -15.11 -21.62
CA THR A 296 -1.70 -14.29 -20.98
C THR A 296 -1.58 -12.86 -21.46
N ARG A 297 -2.69 -12.26 -21.82
CA ARG A 297 -2.80 -10.86 -22.17
C ARG A 297 -3.88 -10.22 -21.34
N THR A 298 -3.52 -9.16 -20.59
CA THR A 298 -4.45 -8.39 -19.79
C THR A 298 -4.50 -6.96 -20.31
N THR A 299 -5.69 -6.44 -20.49
CA THR A 299 -5.94 -5.02 -20.77
C THR A 299 -6.78 -4.44 -19.66
N THR A 300 -6.31 -3.36 -19.05
CA THR A 300 -6.95 -2.67 -17.93
C THR A 300 -7.25 -1.24 -18.32
N LEU A 301 -8.52 -0.83 -18.19
CA LEU A 301 -8.96 0.55 -18.32
C LEU A 301 -9.67 0.94 -17.04
N GLN A 302 -9.28 2.05 -16.45
CA GLN A 302 -9.88 2.52 -15.20
C GLN A 302 -10.04 4.04 -15.23
N ALA A 303 -11.12 4.53 -14.61
CA ALA A 303 -11.34 5.95 -14.44
C ALA A 303 -11.93 6.22 -13.06
N GLY A 304 -11.50 7.31 -12.43
CA GLY A 304 -11.99 7.70 -11.11
C GLY A 304 -12.19 9.20 -10.99
N ALA A 305 -13.08 9.60 -10.11
CA ALA A 305 -13.33 10.99 -9.77
C ALA A 305 -13.56 11.15 -8.26
N ALA A 306 -13.12 12.26 -7.70
CA ALA A 306 -13.40 12.63 -6.32
C ALA A 306 -13.76 14.12 -6.24
N LEU A 307 -14.91 14.42 -5.62
CA LEU A 307 -15.35 15.76 -5.27
C LEU A 307 -15.36 15.90 -3.76
N ASN A 308 -14.63 16.87 -3.27
CA ASN A 308 -14.57 17.21 -1.85
C ASN A 308 -15.06 18.64 -1.67
N LYS A 309 -16.04 18.87 -0.78
CA LYS A 309 -16.66 20.19 -0.60
C LYS A 309 -17.03 20.45 0.86
N PRO A 310 -16.55 21.53 1.47
CA PRO A 310 -17.09 22.02 2.74
C PRO A 310 -18.52 22.53 2.57
N LEU A 311 -19.40 22.23 3.52
CA LEU A 311 -20.81 22.63 3.57
C LEU A 311 -21.12 23.18 4.98
N GLY A 312 -20.67 24.43 5.27
CA GLY A 312 -20.68 24.95 6.63
C GLY A 312 -19.81 24.12 7.57
N ASP A 313 -20.36 23.61 8.65
CA ASP A 313 -19.69 22.75 9.63
C ASP A 313 -19.55 21.29 9.17
N TRP A 314 -20.07 20.97 7.98
CA TRP A 314 -20.01 19.64 7.38
C TRP A 314 -19.04 19.59 6.21
N TYR A 315 -18.54 18.41 5.93
CA TYR A 315 -17.65 18.14 4.82
C TYR A 315 -18.19 16.98 3.98
N LEU A 316 -18.52 17.28 2.73
CA LEU A 316 -19.02 16.30 1.76
C LEU A 316 -17.85 15.78 0.93
N ALA A 317 -17.72 14.45 0.84
CA ALA A 317 -16.83 13.82 -0.13
C ALA A 317 -17.63 12.82 -0.97
N LEU A 318 -17.58 12.98 -2.29
CA LEU A 318 -18.15 12.05 -3.27
C LEU A 318 -17.00 11.42 -4.04
N THR A 319 -16.96 10.11 -4.12
CA THR A 319 -16.00 9.38 -4.94
C THR A 319 -16.69 8.42 -5.86
N ALA A 320 -16.20 8.30 -7.08
CA ALA A 320 -16.62 7.29 -8.05
C ALA A 320 -15.38 6.70 -8.71
N ASP A 321 -15.38 5.39 -8.91
CA ASP A 321 -14.29 4.66 -9.54
C ASP A 321 -14.86 3.53 -10.39
N GLY A 322 -14.48 3.48 -11.67
CA GLY A 322 -14.92 2.46 -12.62
C GLY A 322 -13.72 1.77 -13.28
N GLY A 323 -13.89 0.49 -13.58
CA GLY A 323 -12.86 -0.31 -14.21
C GLY A 323 -13.37 -1.37 -15.14
N HIS A 324 -12.62 -1.61 -16.21
CA HIS A 324 -12.79 -2.72 -17.13
C HIS A 324 -11.47 -3.47 -17.27
N VAL A 325 -11.48 -4.77 -17.02
CA VAL A 325 -10.30 -5.65 -17.16
C VAL A 325 -10.68 -6.80 -18.07
N GLU A 326 -9.95 -6.96 -19.18
CA GLU A 326 -10.06 -8.10 -20.06
C GLU A 326 -8.78 -8.94 -19.98
N THR A 327 -8.90 -10.21 -19.64
CA THR A 327 -7.81 -11.18 -19.61
C THR A 327 -8.08 -12.32 -20.57
N LYS A 328 -7.17 -12.52 -21.52
CA LYS A 328 -7.14 -13.64 -22.47
C LYS A 328 -5.97 -14.54 -22.14
N THR A 329 -6.25 -15.80 -21.88
CA THR A 329 -5.23 -16.83 -21.63
C THR A 329 -5.35 -17.92 -22.68
N ARG A 330 -4.22 -18.31 -23.27
CA ARG A 330 -4.09 -19.45 -24.15
C ARG A 330 -3.07 -20.40 -23.57
N VAL A 331 -3.41 -21.69 -23.49
CA VAL A 331 -2.56 -22.74 -22.88
C VAL A 331 -2.49 -23.91 -23.84
N ASP A 332 -1.27 -24.30 -24.23
CA ASP A 332 -1.05 -25.50 -25.04
C ASP A 332 -1.32 -26.76 -24.21
N ASN A 333 -1.92 -27.75 -24.84
CA ASN A 333 -2.27 -29.04 -24.24
C ASN A 333 -1.19 -30.10 -24.50
N ASN A 334 -1.05 -31.04 -23.55
CA ASN A 334 -0.25 -32.23 -23.79
C ASN A 334 -0.94 -33.16 -24.81
N GLY A 335 -0.23 -33.60 -25.81
CA GLY A 335 -0.75 -34.37 -26.92
C GLY A 335 -1.01 -33.52 -28.17
N TYR A 336 -1.89 -34.04 -29.06
CA TYR A 336 -2.21 -33.43 -30.36
C TYR A 336 -3.44 -32.52 -30.32
N LEU A 337 -3.98 -32.24 -29.14
CA LEU A 337 -5.14 -31.39 -29.01
C LEU A 337 -4.81 -29.92 -29.29
N ALA A 338 -5.79 -29.19 -29.80
CA ALA A 338 -5.67 -27.74 -29.96
C ALA A 338 -5.47 -27.05 -28.59
N ALA A 339 -4.74 -25.93 -28.60
CA ALA A 339 -4.55 -25.13 -27.38
C ALA A 339 -5.88 -24.62 -26.81
N ASP A 340 -6.02 -24.70 -25.50
CA ASP A 340 -7.17 -24.14 -24.81
C ASP A 340 -7.10 -22.63 -24.73
N SER A 341 -8.26 -22.01 -24.68
CA SER A 341 -8.40 -20.59 -24.46
C SER A 341 -9.38 -20.28 -23.33
N ALA A 342 -9.04 -19.29 -22.54
CA ALA A 342 -9.90 -18.74 -21.50
C ALA A 342 -10.00 -17.22 -21.66
N LEU A 343 -11.20 -16.69 -21.50
CA LEU A 343 -11.50 -15.27 -21.49
C LEU A 343 -12.16 -14.89 -20.19
N SER A 344 -11.70 -13.82 -19.58
CA SER A 344 -12.37 -13.19 -18.45
C SER A 344 -12.49 -11.69 -18.70
N LYS A 345 -13.68 -11.14 -18.61
CA LYS A 345 -13.95 -9.71 -18.62
C LYS A 345 -14.58 -9.34 -17.28
N THR A 346 -14.02 -8.37 -16.62
CA THR A 346 -14.53 -7.88 -15.33
C THR A 346 -14.82 -6.40 -15.44
N ASP A 347 -16.03 -6.02 -15.09
CA ASP A 347 -16.49 -4.64 -14.99
C ASP A 347 -16.73 -4.29 -13.53
N SER A 348 -16.35 -3.09 -13.12
CA SER A 348 -16.57 -2.59 -11.77
C SER A 348 -16.96 -1.11 -11.78
N LEU A 349 -17.82 -0.73 -10.86
CA LEU A 349 -18.14 0.65 -10.53
C LEU A 349 -18.35 0.73 -9.01
N THR A 350 -17.60 1.59 -8.36
CA THR A 350 -17.73 1.88 -6.93
C THR A 350 -18.06 3.34 -6.76
N SER A 351 -19.10 3.66 -6.01
CA SER A 351 -19.47 5.03 -5.67
C SER A 351 -19.72 5.16 -4.18
N LEU A 352 -19.23 6.25 -3.59
CA LEU A 352 -19.41 6.49 -2.17
C LEU A 352 -19.52 7.99 -1.89
N ALA A 353 -20.61 8.36 -1.23
CA ALA A 353 -20.83 9.65 -0.62
C ALA A 353 -20.59 9.57 0.88
N THR A 354 -19.83 10.50 1.43
CA THR A 354 -19.64 10.66 2.87
C THR A 354 -19.91 12.10 3.27
N LEU A 355 -20.64 12.27 4.38
CA LEU A 355 -20.88 13.56 4.99
C LEU A 355 -20.36 13.49 6.42
N SER A 356 -19.32 14.24 6.74
CA SER A 356 -18.69 14.28 8.06
C SER A 356 -18.82 15.66 8.69
N GLY A 357 -19.10 15.72 9.99
CA GLY A 357 -19.29 16.98 10.72
C GLY A 357 -19.18 16.79 12.23
N ARG A 358 -19.38 17.89 12.96
CA ARG A 358 -19.31 17.93 14.43
C ARG A 358 -20.62 18.49 14.99
N PRO A 359 -21.71 17.71 14.94
CA PRO A 359 -23.05 18.19 15.27
C PRO A 359 -23.28 18.44 16.76
N LEU A 360 -22.45 17.90 17.64
CA LEU A 360 -22.68 17.93 19.09
C LEU A 360 -21.40 18.26 19.83
N ARG A 361 -21.48 19.21 20.76
CA ARG A 361 -20.41 19.54 21.69
C ARG A 361 -20.66 18.87 23.04
N LEU A 362 -19.76 17.99 23.42
CA LEU A 362 -19.74 17.32 24.71
C LEU A 362 -18.78 18.06 25.66
N PRO A 363 -18.85 17.84 27.00
CA PRO A 363 -17.89 18.43 27.92
C PRO A 363 -16.43 18.07 27.61
N GLY A 364 -16.18 16.90 27.04
CA GLY A 364 -14.85 16.45 26.62
C GLY A 364 -14.41 16.94 25.22
N GLY A 365 -15.26 17.66 24.49
CA GLY A 365 -14.97 18.19 23.16
C GLY A 365 -16.07 17.99 22.13
N GLU A 366 -15.77 18.22 20.86
CA GLU A 366 -16.76 18.08 19.79
C GLU A 366 -16.87 16.62 19.33
N ALA A 367 -18.09 16.06 19.40
CA ALA A 367 -18.39 14.75 18.84
C ALA A 367 -18.34 14.79 17.31
N SER A 368 -17.67 13.84 16.66
CA SER A 368 -17.66 13.74 15.20
C SER A 368 -18.61 12.67 14.72
N LEU A 369 -19.39 12.99 13.69
CA LEU A 369 -20.31 12.07 13.01
C LEU A 369 -19.95 12.03 11.52
N THR A 370 -19.81 10.83 10.99
CA THR A 370 -19.71 10.58 9.54
C THR A 370 -20.85 9.67 9.13
N VAL A 371 -21.63 10.11 8.17
CA VAL A 371 -22.67 9.30 7.52
C VAL A 371 -22.19 8.98 6.11
N LYS A 372 -22.46 7.76 5.65
CA LYS A 372 -22.08 7.32 4.31
C LYS A 372 -23.21 6.58 3.62
N ALA A 373 -23.26 6.73 2.30
CA ALA A 373 -24.12 5.95 1.41
C ALA A 373 -23.35 5.69 0.11
N GLY A 374 -23.52 4.53 -0.46
CA GLY A 374 -22.81 4.14 -1.68
C GLY A 374 -23.52 3.04 -2.46
N PHE A 375 -23.02 2.86 -3.66
CA PHE A 375 -23.45 1.78 -4.54
C PHE A 375 -22.25 1.25 -5.30
N ASP A 376 -22.08 -0.06 -5.24
CA ASP A 376 -21.04 -0.79 -5.96
C ASP A 376 -21.69 -1.74 -6.96
N TYR A 377 -21.15 -1.79 -8.15
CA TYR A 377 -21.49 -2.75 -9.18
C TYR A 377 -20.26 -3.54 -9.56
N SER A 378 -20.39 -4.83 -9.68
CA SER A 378 -19.39 -5.70 -10.28
C SER A 378 -20.02 -6.70 -11.24
N GLY A 379 -19.32 -7.01 -12.31
CA GLY A 379 -19.72 -8.00 -13.30
C GLY A 379 -18.54 -8.83 -13.73
N ILE A 380 -18.75 -10.11 -14.00
CA ILE A 380 -17.79 -10.97 -14.67
C ILE A 380 -18.46 -11.71 -15.82
N GLU A 381 -17.85 -11.65 -16.99
CA GLU A 381 -18.14 -12.51 -18.14
C GLU A 381 -16.93 -13.39 -18.37
N SER A 382 -17.10 -14.68 -18.24
CA SER A 382 -16.00 -15.64 -18.43
C SER A 382 -16.42 -16.79 -19.34
N SER A 383 -15.46 -17.31 -20.10
CA SER A 383 -15.65 -18.49 -20.95
C SER A 383 -14.32 -19.22 -21.10
N ASP A 384 -14.38 -20.51 -21.26
CA ASP A 384 -13.23 -21.36 -21.60
C ASP A 384 -13.62 -22.47 -22.59
N THR A 385 -12.62 -23.03 -23.26
CA THR A 385 -12.80 -24.11 -24.21
C THR A 385 -12.72 -25.49 -23.55
N ARG A 386 -12.41 -25.55 -22.26
CA ARG A 386 -12.15 -26.77 -21.50
C ARG A 386 -13.40 -27.34 -20.86
N THR A 387 -14.28 -26.49 -20.38
CA THR A 387 -15.49 -26.93 -19.69
C THR A 387 -16.71 -26.86 -20.60
N THR A 388 -17.68 -27.72 -20.31
CA THR A 388 -19.00 -27.70 -20.99
C THR A 388 -19.94 -26.67 -20.38
N ARG A 389 -19.49 -25.88 -19.36
CA ARG A 389 -20.30 -24.87 -18.69
C ARG A 389 -20.68 -23.70 -19.62
N GLY A 390 -19.96 -23.53 -20.74
CA GLY A 390 -20.20 -22.43 -21.67
C GLY A 390 -19.78 -21.08 -21.04
N GLN A 391 -20.47 -20.03 -21.45
CA GLN A 391 -20.22 -18.69 -20.94
C GLN A 391 -20.87 -18.48 -19.57
N VAL A 392 -20.09 -18.04 -18.58
CA VAL A 392 -20.58 -17.64 -17.25
C VAL A 392 -20.72 -16.12 -17.22
N ASN A 393 -21.86 -15.63 -16.76
CA ASN A 393 -22.12 -14.19 -16.61
C ASN A 393 -22.74 -13.94 -15.24
N LEU A 394 -21.92 -13.38 -14.31
CA LEU A 394 -22.37 -13.02 -12.97
C LEU A 394 -22.34 -11.52 -12.81
N LYS A 395 -23.33 -10.98 -12.11
CA LYS A 395 -23.44 -9.56 -11.81
C LYS A 395 -23.85 -9.38 -10.35
N ARG A 396 -23.30 -8.37 -9.72
CA ARG A 396 -23.61 -7.98 -8.35
C ARG A 396 -23.80 -6.48 -8.27
N GLY A 397 -24.94 -6.07 -7.72
CA GLY A 397 -25.14 -4.74 -7.17
C GLY A 397 -25.06 -4.82 -5.65
N ASP A 398 -24.41 -3.85 -5.02
CA ASP A 398 -24.31 -3.69 -3.57
C ASP A 398 -24.68 -2.25 -3.21
N ALA A 399 -25.81 -2.07 -2.55
CA ALA A 399 -26.21 -0.79 -1.98
C ALA A 399 -25.77 -0.76 -0.50
N GLN A 400 -25.00 0.24 -0.13
CA GLN A 400 -24.45 0.38 1.20
C GLN A 400 -24.86 1.69 1.89
N ALA A 401 -25.09 1.61 3.20
CA ALA A 401 -25.30 2.76 4.05
C ALA A 401 -24.69 2.50 5.44
N GLY A 402 -24.22 3.55 6.08
CA GLY A 402 -23.60 3.40 7.40
C GLY A 402 -23.30 4.73 8.06
N PHE A 403 -22.86 4.62 9.31
CA PHE A 403 -22.38 5.77 10.08
C PHE A 403 -21.16 5.40 10.92
N SER A 404 -20.40 6.42 11.30
CA SER A 404 -19.32 6.35 12.27
C SER A 404 -19.45 7.54 13.23
N LEU A 405 -19.30 7.28 14.52
CA LEU A 405 -19.42 8.23 15.60
C LEU A 405 -18.16 8.17 16.45
N ASP A 406 -17.56 9.32 16.77
CA ASP A 406 -16.47 9.48 17.74
C ASP A 406 -16.88 10.46 18.81
N LEU A 407 -16.79 10.03 20.06
CA LEU A 407 -17.29 10.73 21.24
C LEU A 407 -16.12 11.02 22.20
N PRO A 408 -15.62 12.26 22.28
CA PRO A 408 -14.67 12.64 23.33
C PRO A 408 -15.39 12.72 24.68
N ILE A 409 -14.98 11.87 25.61
CA ILE A 409 -15.61 11.77 26.94
C ILE A 409 -14.91 12.68 27.94
N THR A 410 -13.56 12.62 27.99
CA THR A 410 -12.73 13.53 28.80
C THR A 410 -11.63 14.13 27.93
N SER A 411 -11.17 15.33 28.26
CA SER A 411 -10.11 16.00 27.55
C SER A 411 -9.32 16.95 28.47
N ARG A 412 -8.02 16.80 28.44
CA ARG A 412 -7.09 17.74 29.11
C ARG A 412 -7.18 19.13 28.50
N LYS A 413 -7.35 19.20 27.17
CA LYS A 413 -7.45 20.47 26.43
C LYS A 413 -8.70 21.26 26.82
N GLU A 414 -9.84 20.58 26.93
CA GLU A 414 -11.11 21.20 27.32
C GLU A 414 -11.24 21.34 28.85
N GLY A 415 -10.31 20.81 29.65
CA GLY A 415 -10.31 20.85 31.10
C GLY A 415 -11.28 19.87 31.78
N PHE A 416 -12.16 19.21 31.02
CA PHE A 416 -13.14 18.27 31.56
C PHE A 416 -12.53 16.90 31.80
N GLY A 417 -12.51 16.45 33.04
CA GLY A 417 -11.88 15.19 33.43
C GLY A 417 -10.37 15.17 33.22
N ALA A 418 -9.70 16.33 33.23
CA ALA A 418 -8.28 16.47 32.92
C ALA A 418 -7.35 15.58 33.76
N GLY A 419 -7.74 15.31 35.02
CA GLY A 419 -7.00 14.42 35.91
C GLY A 419 -7.02 12.94 35.50
N VAL A 420 -8.03 12.53 34.73
CA VAL A 420 -8.11 11.17 34.17
C VAL A 420 -7.29 11.03 32.87
N GLY A 421 -7.17 12.13 32.13
CA GLY A 421 -6.55 12.12 30.77
C GLY A 421 -7.57 12.26 29.65
N ASP A 422 -7.16 12.01 28.41
CA ASP A 422 -8.05 12.08 27.26
C ASP A 422 -8.66 10.69 27.01
N LEU A 423 -10.00 10.63 26.96
CA LEU A 423 -10.77 9.41 26.71
C LEU A 423 -11.76 9.67 25.59
N SER A 424 -11.74 8.85 24.55
CA SER A 424 -12.73 8.84 23.48
C SER A 424 -13.29 7.45 23.22
N LEU A 425 -14.56 7.42 22.82
CA LEU A 425 -15.27 6.22 22.38
C LEU A 425 -15.61 6.37 20.91
N ASN A 426 -15.44 5.31 20.13
CA ASN A 426 -15.91 5.28 18.76
C ASN A 426 -16.86 4.10 18.52
N ALA A 427 -17.81 4.29 17.60
CA ALA A 427 -18.73 3.27 17.16
C ALA A 427 -19.02 3.43 15.68
N ASN A 428 -19.18 2.34 14.97
CA ASN A 428 -19.56 2.35 13.56
C ASN A 428 -20.53 1.21 13.27
N ALA A 429 -21.43 1.45 12.32
CA ALA A 429 -22.31 0.41 11.77
C ALA A 429 -22.54 0.68 10.29
N GLU A 430 -22.64 -0.38 9.54
CA GLU A 430 -22.81 -0.36 8.09
C GLU A 430 -23.64 -1.57 7.65
N VAL A 431 -24.52 -1.35 6.72
CA VAL A 431 -25.34 -2.39 6.08
C VAL A 431 -25.05 -2.38 4.58
N HIS A 432 -24.90 -3.55 4.02
CA HIS A 432 -24.75 -3.80 2.59
C HIS A 432 -25.91 -4.67 2.11
N ARG A 433 -26.53 -4.30 1.01
CA ARG A 433 -27.56 -5.08 0.37
C ARG A 433 -27.08 -5.57 -0.99
N LEU A 434 -26.61 -6.81 -1.02
CA LEU A 434 -26.12 -7.46 -2.23
C LEU A 434 -27.26 -8.11 -2.98
N SER A 435 -27.22 -8.05 -4.31
CA SER A 435 -28.22 -8.67 -5.17
C SER A 435 -28.20 -10.21 -5.14
N ASP A 436 -27.05 -10.83 -4.80
CA ASP A 436 -26.81 -12.26 -4.82
C ASP A 436 -26.65 -12.89 -3.43
N PHE A 437 -26.00 -12.21 -2.48
CA PHE A 437 -25.74 -12.72 -1.11
C PHE A 437 -26.64 -12.12 -0.03
N GLY A 438 -27.64 -11.30 -0.42
CA GLY A 438 -28.56 -10.69 0.52
C GLY A 438 -27.93 -9.61 1.38
N THR A 439 -28.27 -9.53 2.66
CA THR A 439 -27.81 -8.47 3.55
C THR A 439 -26.57 -8.91 4.33
N LEU A 440 -25.55 -8.03 4.34
CA LEU A 440 -24.34 -8.15 5.14
C LEU A 440 -24.28 -7.00 6.14
N TYR A 441 -23.74 -7.28 7.32
CA TYR A 441 -23.63 -6.30 8.40
C TYR A 441 -22.17 -6.16 8.82
N ASN A 442 -21.72 -4.92 8.90
CA ASN A 442 -20.41 -4.57 9.45
C ASN A 442 -20.63 -3.59 10.62
N TRP A 443 -20.04 -3.87 11.76
CA TRP A 443 -20.13 -2.98 12.91
C TRP A 443 -18.89 -3.14 13.80
N GLY A 444 -18.63 -2.11 14.57
CA GLY A 444 -17.53 -2.12 15.50
C GLY A 444 -17.62 -1.02 16.53
N GLY A 445 -16.77 -1.11 17.51
CA GLY A 445 -16.61 -0.08 18.51
C GLY A 445 -15.23 -0.12 19.12
N GLY A 446 -14.81 1.00 19.67
CA GLY A 446 -13.48 1.14 20.24
C GLY A 446 -13.40 2.21 21.31
N LEU A 447 -12.34 2.11 22.08
CA LEU A 447 -11.95 3.01 23.14
C LEU A 447 -10.52 3.47 22.86
N THR A 448 -10.28 4.79 22.91
CA THR A 448 -8.92 5.36 22.96
C THR A 448 -8.75 6.12 24.27
N TYR A 449 -7.72 5.75 25.01
CA TYR A 449 -7.43 6.34 26.31
C TYR A 449 -5.98 6.80 26.37
N SER A 450 -5.77 8.10 26.59
CA SER A 450 -4.45 8.71 26.74
C SER A 450 -4.30 9.29 28.16
N PRO A 451 -3.81 8.48 29.13
CA PRO A 451 -3.60 8.94 30.50
C PRO A 451 -2.58 10.08 30.58
N THR A 452 -1.65 10.12 29.64
CA THR A 452 -0.66 11.20 29.47
C THR A 452 -0.55 11.57 27.99
N GLU A 453 0.08 12.69 27.66
CA GLU A 453 0.36 13.10 26.27
C GLU A 453 1.28 12.12 25.52
N LYS A 454 2.00 11.27 26.24
CA LYS A 454 3.02 10.35 25.69
C LYS A 454 2.55 8.90 25.61
N LEU A 455 1.43 8.55 26.27
CA LEU A 455 0.94 7.18 26.33
C LEU A 455 -0.49 7.13 25.83
N THR A 456 -0.76 6.32 24.81
CA THR A 456 -2.09 6.06 24.28
C THR A 456 -2.37 4.56 24.31
N LEU A 457 -3.49 4.17 24.87
CA LEU A 457 -4.02 2.82 24.91
C LEU A 457 -5.26 2.75 24.01
N GLN A 458 -5.43 1.67 23.30
CA GLN A 458 -6.55 1.44 22.40
C GLN A 458 -7.11 0.05 22.61
N ALA A 459 -8.44 -0.06 22.59
CA ALA A 459 -9.14 -1.35 22.54
C ALA A 459 -10.25 -1.23 21.50
N SER A 460 -10.38 -2.18 20.59
CA SER A 460 -11.43 -2.13 19.58
C SER A 460 -11.86 -3.51 19.14
N TYR A 461 -13.13 -3.60 18.76
CA TYR A 461 -13.78 -4.78 18.24
C TYR A 461 -14.40 -4.47 16.89
N VAL A 462 -14.28 -5.42 15.94
CA VAL A 462 -14.89 -5.33 14.60
C VAL A 462 -15.56 -6.65 14.30
N ALA A 463 -16.80 -6.59 13.83
CA ALA A 463 -17.51 -7.69 13.22
C ALA A 463 -17.88 -7.32 11.78
N ALA A 464 -17.57 -8.19 10.81
CA ALA A 464 -17.80 -7.92 9.41
C ALA A 464 -18.23 -9.19 8.67
N ASP A 465 -19.26 -9.08 7.85
CA ASP A 465 -19.62 -10.07 6.86
C ASP A 465 -18.99 -9.71 5.51
N LYS A 466 -18.56 -10.71 4.72
CA LYS A 466 -17.98 -10.55 3.39
C LYS A 466 -18.52 -11.61 2.44
N ALA A 467 -18.92 -11.22 1.23
CA ALA A 467 -19.24 -12.16 0.15
C ALA A 467 -17.98 -12.50 -0.66
N PRO A 468 -17.89 -13.73 -1.24
CA PRO A 468 -16.86 -14.08 -2.21
C PRO A 468 -16.90 -13.12 -3.41
N THR A 469 -15.76 -12.89 -4.03
CA THR A 469 -15.68 -12.08 -5.26
C THR A 469 -16.33 -12.81 -6.44
N LEU A 470 -16.78 -12.08 -7.45
CA LEU A 470 -17.35 -12.73 -8.64
C LEU A 470 -16.31 -13.56 -9.41
N THR A 471 -15.04 -13.21 -9.33
CA THR A 471 -13.94 -14.01 -9.92
C THR A 471 -13.75 -15.33 -9.18
N GLU A 472 -13.85 -15.34 -7.85
CA GLU A 472 -13.82 -16.58 -7.05
C GLU A 472 -15.03 -17.48 -7.35
N LEU A 473 -16.19 -16.90 -7.67
CA LEU A 473 -17.42 -17.65 -7.99
C LEU A 473 -17.47 -18.15 -9.42
N GLY A 474 -17.03 -17.33 -10.40
CA GLY A 474 -17.30 -17.56 -11.82
C GLY A 474 -16.09 -17.34 -12.74
N GLY A 475 -14.87 -17.32 -12.24
CA GLY A 475 -13.67 -17.27 -13.08
C GLY A 475 -13.58 -18.45 -14.06
N PRO A 476 -12.95 -18.28 -15.25
CA PRO A 476 -12.83 -19.33 -16.24
C PRO A 476 -11.92 -20.47 -15.74
N SER A 477 -12.18 -21.69 -16.21
CA SER A 477 -11.30 -22.83 -15.90
C SER A 477 -10.03 -22.75 -16.75
N ILE A 478 -8.88 -22.79 -16.09
CA ILE A 478 -7.55 -22.78 -16.70
C ILE A 478 -6.82 -24.05 -16.24
N VAL A 479 -6.32 -24.79 -17.20
CA VAL A 479 -5.53 -26.00 -16.92
C VAL A 479 -4.07 -25.69 -17.21
N THR A 480 -3.20 -26.01 -16.26
CA THR A 480 -1.75 -25.90 -16.39
C THR A 480 -1.14 -27.29 -16.29
N GLU A 481 -0.42 -27.73 -17.31
CA GLU A 481 0.26 -29.02 -17.34
C GLU A 481 1.61 -28.95 -16.63
N ASN A 482 2.10 -30.11 -16.17
CA ASN A 482 3.44 -30.30 -15.61
C ASN A 482 3.77 -29.38 -14.41
N VAL A 483 2.77 -29.11 -13.56
CA VAL A 483 2.99 -28.34 -12.34
C VAL A 483 3.62 -29.26 -11.29
N SER A 484 4.72 -28.82 -10.69
CA SER A 484 5.40 -29.54 -9.61
C SER A 484 4.58 -29.48 -8.32
N ILE A 485 4.09 -30.60 -7.84
CA ILE A 485 3.29 -30.75 -6.60
C ILE A 485 3.99 -31.73 -5.67
N TYR A 486 4.01 -31.40 -4.37
CA TYR A 486 4.45 -32.34 -3.33
C TYR A 486 3.25 -33.08 -2.76
N ASP A 487 3.30 -34.43 -2.86
CA ASP A 487 2.30 -35.33 -2.27
C ASP A 487 2.69 -35.67 -0.84
N PHE A 488 2.02 -35.07 0.13
CA PHE A 488 2.28 -35.33 1.56
C PHE A 488 1.90 -36.72 2.00
N SER A 489 1.00 -37.40 1.28
CA SER A 489 0.63 -38.76 1.59
C SER A 489 1.74 -39.78 1.26
N ARG A 490 2.57 -39.48 0.27
CA ARG A 490 3.62 -40.36 -0.26
C ARG A 490 5.05 -39.81 -0.10
N GLY A 491 5.21 -38.55 0.35
CA GLY A 491 6.53 -37.93 0.46
C GLY A 491 7.25 -37.68 -0.87
N GLU A 492 6.52 -37.60 -1.98
CA GLU A 492 7.11 -37.48 -3.32
C GLU A 492 6.68 -36.19 -4.03
N THR A 493 7.53 -35.71 -4.93
CA THR A 493 7.19 -34.62 -5.83
C THR A 493 6.77 -35.21 -7.18
N VAL A 494 5.61 -34.79 -7.67
CA VAL A 494 5.07 -35.20 -8.96
C VAL A 494 4.81 -34.00 -9.86
N LEU A 495 4.82 -34.23 -11.18
CA LEU A 495 4.32 -33.29 -12.17
C LEU A 495 2.87 -33.61 -12.48
N ALA A 496 1.96 -32.76 -12.09
CA ALA A 496 0.55 -32.96 -12.23
C ALA A 496 -0.11 -31.87 -13.07
N ARG A 497 -1.28 -32.17 -13.59
CA ARG A 497 -2.19 -31.22 -14.19
C ARG A 497 -2.90 -30.44 -13.08
N VAL A 498 -2.81 -29.13 -13.10
CA VAL A 498 -3.52 -28.25 -12.16
C VAL A 498 -4.64 -27.54 -12.88
N ILE A 499 -5.84 -27.63 -12.33
CA ILE A 499 -7.04 -26.93 -12.77
C ILE A 499 -7.29 -25.80 -11.78
N SER A 500 -7.42 -24.58 -12.27
CA SER A 500 -7.83 -23.42 -11.48
C SER A 500 -9.08 -22.79 -12.10
N GLY A 501 -9.90 -22.12 -11.29
CA GLY A 501 -11.12 -21.50 -11.78
C GLY A 501 -12.06 -21.09 -10.66
N GLY A 502 -13.24 -20.59 -11.02
CA GLY A 502 -14.25 -20.18 -10.04
C GLY A 502 -14.97 -21.37 -9.42
N ASN A 503 -15.39 -21.19 -8.16
CA ASN A 503 -16.24 -22.13 -7.43
C ASN A 503 -17.56 -21.46 -7.02
N PRO A 504 -18.69 -21.81 -7.66
CA PRO A 504 -19.99 -21.20 -7.37
C PRO A 504 -20.57 -21.58 -6.00
N ASN A 505 -19.97 -22.54 -5.31
CA ASN A 505 -20.43 -23.04 -4.00
C ASN A 505 -19.83 -22.29 -2.81
N LEU A 506 -19.05 -21.25 -3.03
CA LEU A 506 -18.52 -20.42 -1.96
C LEU A 506 -19.62 -19.69 -1.23
N VAL A 507 -19.48 -19.54 0.09
CA VAL A 507 -20.49 -18.91 0.96
C VAL A 507 -19.92 -17.66 1.60
N LYS A 508 -20.78 -16.83 2.20
CA LYS A 508 -20.35 -15.60 2.87
C LYS A 508 -19.52 -15.89 4.10
N GLU A 509 -18.44 -15.15 4.24
CA GLU A 509 -17.56 -15.12 5.40
C GLU A 509 -18.13 -14.22 6.48
N ARG A 510 -17.88 -14.58 7.77
CA ARG A 510 -18.09 -13.74 8.93
C ARG A 510 -16.82 -13.63 9.75
N GLN A 511 -16.34 -12.40 9.91
CA GLN A 511 -15.12 -12.04 10.61
C GLN A 511 -15.44 -11.36 11.95
N ARG A 512 -14.65 -11.65 13.01
CA ARG A 512 -14.73 -11.02 14.34
C ARG A 512 -13.32 -10.83 14.88
N ASP A 513 -12.94 -9.59 15.13
CA ASP A 513 -11.57 -9.23 15.49
C ASP A 513 -11.53 -8.33 16.71
N TRP A 514 -10.65 -8.65 17.65
CA TRP A 514 -10.24 -7.79 18.75
C TRP A 514 -8.85 -7.25 18.50
N LYS A 515 -8.64 -5.97 18.82
CA LYS A 515 -7.33 -5.32 18.87
C LYS A 515 -7.16 -4.63 20.20
N PHE A 516 -6.00 -4.80 20.82
CA PHE A 516 -5.51 -4.01 21.95
C PHE A 516 -4.19 -3.41 21.53
N GLY A 517 -4.07 -2.08 21.62
CA GLY A 517 -2.92 -1.31 21.18
C GLY A 517 -2.35 -0.45 22.32
N LEU A 518 -1.05 -0.28 22.28
CA LEU A 518 -0.30 0.65 23.12
C LEU A 518 0.64 1.43 22.22
N ASN A 519 0.63 2.74 22.33
CA ASN A 519 1.58 3.64 21.69
C ASN A 519 2.21 4.54 22.77
N TRP A 520 3.54 4.46 22.93
CA TRP A 520 4.27 5.22 23.93
C TRP A 520 5.38 6.04 23.29
N THR A 521 5.25 7.36 23.32
CA THR A 521 6.31 8.28 22.93
C THR A 521 7.41 8.26 23.98
N LEU A 522 8.61 7.87 23.57
CA LEU A 522 9.74 7.68 24.50
C LEU A 522 10.22 9.02 25.05
N PRO A 523 10.24 9.21 26.39
CA PRO A 523 10.57 10.50 26.99
C PRO A 523 12.05 10.86 26.87
N PHE A 524 12.92 9.89 26.66
CA PHE A 524 14.37 10.01 26.62
C PHE A 524 14.96 10.08 25.20
N LEU A 525 14.13 9.85 24.16
CA LEU A 525 14.55 9.91 22.78
C LEU A 525 13.49 10.65 21.95
N LYS A 526 13.90 11.82 21.46
CA LYS A 526 13.01 12.71 20.69
C LYS A 526 12.50 12.00 19.42
N ASP A 527 11.23 12.22 19.08
CA ASP A 527 10.59 11.68 17.88
C ASP A 527 10.64 10.14 17.76
N SER A 528 10.67 9.45 18.91
CA SER A 528 10.74 7.99 18.97
C SER A 528 9.57 7.40 19.74
N THR A 529 9.07 6.24 19.29
CA THR A 529 7.90 5.58 19.83
C THR A 529 8.12 4.09 20.05
N PHE A 530 7.52 3.55 21.09
CA PHE A 530 7.29 2.12 21.27
C PHE A 530 5.83 1.81 20.97
N VAL A 531 5.58 0.79 20.16
CA VAL A 531 4.24 0.33 19.78
C VAL A 531 4.11 -1.14 20.14
N ALA A 532 2.97 -1.51 20.72
CA ALA A 532 2.61 -2.90 20.95
C ALA A 532 1.13 -3.11 20.59
N GLU A 533 0.84 -4.16 19.82
CA GLU A 533 -0.49 -4.46 19.32
C GLU A 533 -0.78 -5.96 19.48
N TYR A 534 -1.82 -6.31 20.22
CA TYR A 534 -2.33 -7.66 20.33
C TYR A 534 -3.59 -7.80 19.49
N PHE A 535 -3.64 -8.83 18.66
CA PHE A 535 -4.78 -9.16 17.81
C PHE A 535 -5.32 -10.54 18.13
N ARG A 536 -6.64 -10.66 18.13
CA ARG A 536 -7.36 -11.92 18.20
C ARG A 536 -8.41 -11.94 17.10
N ASN A 537 -8.21 -12.82 16.12
CA ASN A 537 -9.03 -12.94 14.93
C ASN A 537 -9.79 -14.26 14.95
N ARG A 538 -11.05 -14.22 14.53
CA ARG A 538 -11.87 -15.40 14.27
C ARG A 538 -12.73 -15.16 13.04
N SER A 539 -12.64 -16.05 12.05
CA SER A 539 -13.50 -16.02 10.89
C SER A 539 -14.18 -17.36 10.69
N THR A 540 -15.38 -17.34 10.16
CA THR A 540 -16.14 -18.53 9.79
C THR A 540 -16.51 -18.44 8.31
N ASN A 541 -16.50 -19.60 7.63
CA ASN A 541 -16.76 -19.72 6.20
C ASN A 541 -15.78 -18.89 5.34
N THR A 542 -14.49 -18.93 5.66
CA THR A 542 -13.47 -18.16 4.92
C THR A 542 -13.27 -18.72 3.52
N SER A 543 -13.33 -17.85 2.51
CA SER A 543 -12.91 -18.19 1.15
C SER A 543 -11.39 -18.20 1.06
N ASN A 544 -10.82 -19.29 0.59
CA ASN A 544 -9.37 -19.48 0.50
C ASN A 544 -8.99 -20.15 -0.82
N ASP A 545 -7.75 -19.95 -1.22
CA ASP A 545 -7.13 -20.78 -2.25
C ASP A 545 -7.10 -22.24 -1.79
N PHE A 546 -7.05 -23.16 -2.75
CA PHE A 546 -6.98 -24.59 -2.44
C PHE A 546 -5.71 -24.91 -1.64
N PRO A 547 -5.82 -25.60 -0.49
CA PRO A 547 -4.71 -25.82 0.42
C PRO A 547 -3.70 -26.87 -0.10
N LEU A 548 -2.61 -27.07 0.66
CA LEU A 548 -1.65 -28.14 0.42
C LEU A 548 -2.36 -29.51 0.50
N LEU A 549 -1.90 -30.45 -0.31
CA LEU A 549 -2.48 -31.80 -0.42
C LEU A 549 -2.04 -32.69 0.73
N THR A 550 -2.55 -32.42 1.92
CA THR A 550 -2.46 -33.36 3.04
C THR A 550 -3.64 -34.35 2.97
N PRO A 551 -3.56 -35.53 3.63
CA PRO A 551 -4.67 -36.49 3.66
C PRO A 551 -5.98 -35.89 4.20
N GLU A 552 -5.90 -35.00 5.17
CA GLU A 552 -7.04 -34.29 5.76
C GLU A 552 -7.74 -33.39 4.75
N VAL A 553 -6.94 -32.69 3.91
CA VAL A 553 -7.42 -31.84 2.82
C VAL A 553 -8.08 -32.68 1.73
N GLU A 554 -7.44 -33.78 1.33
CA GLU A 554 -7.98 -34.69 0.31
C GLU A 554 -9.31 -35.32 0.77
N ALA A 555 -9.40 -35.71 2.06
CA ALA A 555 -10.63 -36.20 2.67
C ALA A 555 -11.74 -35.14 2.78
N ALA A 556 -11.38 -33.89 3.06
CA ALA A 556 -12.32 -32.79 3.17
C ALA A 556 -12.89 -32.33 1.82
N PHE A 557 -12.14 -32.51 0.73
CA PHE A 557 -12.52 -32.10 -0.63
C PHE A 557 -12.48 -33.30 -1.61
N PRO A 558 -13.39 -34.27 -1.47
CA PRO A 558 -13.39 -35.47 -2.30
C PRO A 558 -13.58 -35.11 -3.79
N GLY A 559 -12.86 -35.84 -4.66
CA GLY A 559 -12.92 -35.62 -6.11
C GLY A 559 -12.07 -34.49 -6.67
N ARG A 560 -11.41 -33.71 -5.82
CA ARG A 560 -10.48 -32.63 -6.27
C ARG A 560 -9.12 -33.19 -6.69
N VAL A 561 -8.72 -34.33 -6.15
CA VAL A 561 -7.46 -35.01 -6.47
C VAL A 561 -7.76 -36.27 -7.25
N VAL A 562 -7.15 -36.41 -8.41
CA VAL A 562 -7.23 -37.62 -9.22
C VAL A 562 -5.89 -38.31 -9.17
N ARG A 563 -5.90 -39.60 -8.80
CA ARG A 563 -4.73 -40.48 -8.74
C ARG A 563 -4.82 -41.57 -9.80
N ASP A 564 -3.68 -42.01 -10.30
CA ASP A 564 -3.58 -43.14 -11.21
C ASP A 564 -3.69 -44.49 -10.43
N ALA A 565 -3.64 -45.62 -11.17
CA ALA A 565 -3.69 -46.95 -10.57
C ALA A 565 -2.53 -47.26 -9.60
N SER A 566 -1.41 -46.55 -9.70
CA SER A 566 -0.28 -46.64 -8.76
C SER A 566 -0.43 -45.73 -7.55
N GLY A 567 -1.50 -44.94 -7.48
CA GLY A 567 -1.77 -43.97 -6.42
C GLY A 567 -1.04 -42.64 -6.57
N ARG A 568 -0.37 -42.37 -7.71
CA ARG A 568 0.30 -41.08 -7.94
C ARG A 568 -0.72 -40.01 -8.40
N ILE A 569 -0.52 -38.78 -7.98
CA ILE A 569 -1.37 -37.66 -8.38
C ILE A 569 -1.19 -37.38 -9.88
N VAL A 570 -2.30 -37.38 -10.63
CA VAL A 570 -2.37 -37.03 -12.07
C VAL A 570 -2.90 -35.61 -12.25
N SER A 571 -3.95 -35.24 -11.49
CA SER A 571 -4.52 -33.92 -11.56
C SER A 571 -5.07 -33.43 -10.22
N VAL A 572 -5.09 -32.10 -10.05
CA VAL A 572 -5.63 -31.41 -8.88
C VAL A 572 -6.49 -30.26 -9.32
N ASP A 573 -7.73 -30.21 -8.86
CA ASP A 573 -8.59 -29.04 -8.99
C ASP A 573 -8.33 -28.11 -7.80
N GLN A 574 -7.62 -27.00 -8.06
CA GLN A 574 -7.25 -25.96 -7.10
C GLN A 574 -8.19 -24.75 -7.12
N SER A 575 -9.41 -24.89 -7.63
CA SER A 575 -10.42 -23.84 -7.48
C SER A 575 -10.65 -23.53 -6.01
N ALA A 576 -10.95 -22.27 -5.70
CA ALA A 576 -11.13 -21.77 -4.33
C ALA A 576 -12.10 -22.63 -3.49
N VAL A 577 -11.86 -22.68 -2.19
CA VAL A 577 -12.61 -23.48 -1.23
C VAL A 577 -13.09 -22.63 -0.05
N THR A 578 -14.06 -23.13 0.70
CA THR A 578 -14.51 -22.52 1.95
C THR A 578 -13.98 -23.33 3.13
N PHE A 579 -13.27 -22.68 4.08
CA PHE A 579 -12.94 -23.26 5.37
C PHE A 579 -14.02 -22.92 6.39
N ALA A 580 -14.37 -23.87 7.24
CA ALA A 580 -15.41 -23.69 8.25
C ALA A 580 -15.05 -22.62 9.28
N GLU A 581 -13.82 -22.64 9.78
CA GLU A 581 -13.35 -21.67 10.77
C GLU A 581 -11.84 -21.47 10.72
N GLU A 582 -11.42 -20.23 10.92
CA GLU A 582 -10.03 -19.87 11.15
C GLU A 582 -9.92 -19.04 12.41
N LYS A 583 -8.90 -19.30 13.22
CA LYS A 583 -8.56 -18.55 14.44
C LYS A 583 -7.09 -18.17 14.44
N GLY A 584 -6.81 -16.95 14.90
CA GLY A 584 -5.45 -16.49 15.08
C GLY A 584 -5.34 -15.54 16.27
N SER A 585 -4.21 -15.58 16.96
CA SER A 585 -3.85 -14.54 17.92
C SER A 585 -2.36 -14.28 17.85
N ARG A 586 -1.99 -13.01 17.93
CA ARG A 586 -0.60 -12.57 17.84
C ARG A 586 -0.37 -11.28 18.59
N LEU A 587 0.86 -11.08 19.02
CA LEU A 587 1.39 -9.85 19.56
C LEU A 587 2.45 -9.32 18.59
N ARG A 588 2.30 -8.10 18.12
CA ARG A 588 3.30 -7.37 17.37
C ARG A 588 3.77 -6.19 18.21
N TYR A 589 5.07 -6.07 18.45
CA TYR A 589 5.62 -4.95 19.18
C TYR A 589 6.95 -4.51 18.57
N GLY A 590 7.29 -3.24 18.77
CA GLY A 590 8.50 -2.69 18.19
C GLY A 590 8.78 -1.25 18.56
N LEU A 591 9.87 -0.77 18.03
CA LEU A 591 10.40 0.57 18.24
C LEU A 591 10.50 1.28 16.89
N ASN A 592 10.03 2.53 16.86
CA ASN A 592 10.38 3.49 15.81
C ASN A 592 11.31 4.52 16.45
N LEU A 593 12.54 4.54 16.01
CA LEU A 593 13.59 5.43 16.51
C LEU A 593 14.01 6.38 15.40
N SER A 594 14.22 7.64 15.73
CA SER A 594 14.75 8.62 14.78
C SER A 594 15.62 9.65 15.48
N GLY A 595 16.50 10.28 14.74
CA GLY A 595 17.36 11.29 15.28
C GLY A 595 18.23 11.99 14.24
N ASN A 596 18.93 13.03 14.70
CA ASN A 596 19.87 13.79 13.88
C ASN A 596 21.30 13.46 14.27
N PHE A 597 22.22 13.55 13.31
CA PHE A 597 23.65 13.39 13.56
C PHE A 597 24.45 14.45 12.79
N GLY A 598 25.70 14.68 13.21
CA GLY A 598 26.58 15.70 12.65
C GLY A 598 26.37 17.10 13.25
N LYS A 599 27.15 18.06 12.80
CA LYS A 599 27.05 19.46 13.23
C LYS A 599 26.05 20.22 12.36
N PRO A 600 25.30 21.18 12.94
CA PRO A 600 24.47 22.08 12.15
C PRO A 600 25.33 22.81 11.10
N ASP A 601 24.82 22.94 9.89
CA ASP A 601 25.47 23.75 8.85
C ASP A 601 25.04 25.22 9.01
N PRO A 602 25.95 26.13 9.30
CA PRO A 602 25.62 27.55 9.48
C PRO A 602 24.98 28.18 8.25
N ASN A 603 25.17 27.60 7.07
CA ASN A 603 24.64 28.08 5.78
C ASN A 603 23.35 27.37 5.36
N ALA A 604 22.87 26.35 6.07
CA ALA A 604 21.68 25.58 5.73
C ALA A 604 20.38 26.41 5.70
N GLN A 605 20.36 27.57 6.35
CA GLN A 605 19.22 28.51 6.33
C GLN A 605 19.08 29.29 5.01
N ARG A 606 20.03 29.17 4.08
CA ARG A 606 19.97 29.80 2.74
C ARG A 606 19.57 28.74 1.71
N GLY A 607 18.30 28.36 1.69
CA GLY A 607 17.75 27.60 0.56
C GLY A 607 17.84 28.40 -0.73
N PRO A 608 17.91 27.75 -1.92
CA PRO A 608 18.10 28.42 -3.21
C PRO A 608 16.99 29.39 -3.63
N PHE A 609 15.96 29.59 -2.82
CA PHE A 609 14.85 30.53 -3.04
C PHE A 609 14.79 31.68 -2.00
N GLY A 610 15.86 31.89 -1.23
CA GLY A 610 15.98 33.00 -0.28
C GLY A 610 16.50 34.27 -0.94
N GLY A 611 15.57 35.12 -1.46
CA GLY A 611 15.77 36.54 -1.46
C GLY A 611 16.56 37.18 -2.59
N VAL A 612 15.87 37.59 -3.62
CA VAL A 612 16.22 38.81 -4.32
C VAL A 612 16.01 39.98 -3.34
N ARG A 613 17.06 40.37 -2.62
CA ARG A 613 17.14 41.71 -2.01
C ARG A 613 17.74 42.62 -3.07
N GLY A 614 16.87 43.49 -3.61
CA GLY A 614 17.27 44.61 -4.40
C GLY A 614 18.29 45.48 -3.65
N GLY A 615 19.52 45.48 -4.16
CA GLY A 615 20.52 46.44 -3.77
C GLY A 615 20.30 47.76 -4.52
N SER A 616 20.08 48.79 -3.77
CA SER A 616 20.42 50.15 -4.25
C SER A 616 21.10 50.89 -3.11
N GLY A 617 22.39 50.97 -3.21
CA GLY A 617 23.18 51.85 -2.38
C GLY A 617 23.08 53.27 -2.85
N ARG A 618 23.14 54.19 -1.89
CA ARG A 618 23.83 55.48 -2.08
C ARG A 618 24.24 56.06 -0.71
N PRO A 619 25.40 56.71 -0.61
CA PRO A 619 25.99 57.11 0.65
C PRO A 619 25.75 58.60 0.96
N GLY A 620 25.84 58.93 2.23
CA GLY A 620 26.34 60.25 2.64
C GLY A 620 25.39 61.20 3.34
N GLY A 621 25.78 61.59 4.56
CA GLY A 621 25.38 62.82 5.19
C GLY A 621 25.14 62.75 6.72
N PRO A 622 25.48 63.74 7.48
CA PRO A 622 26.23 63.55 8.70
C PRO A 622 25.45 63.66 10.02
N ARG A 623 26.16 63.28 11.08
CA ARG A 623 25.81 63.27 12.49
C ARG A 623 25.28 64.60 13.02
N VAL A 624 24.31 64.53 13.95
CA VAL A 624 24.30 65.36 15.17
C VAL A 624 23.77 64.52 16.34
N GLY A 625 24.44 64.65 17.47
CA GLY A 625 24.29 63.81 18.66
C GLY A 625 23.36 64.35 19.72
N ALA A 626 23.16 63.58 20.73
CA ALA A 626 23.00 63.79 22.17
C ALA A 626 22.26 62.55 22.73
N GLY A 627 22.74 61.72 23.55
CA GLY A 627 23.18 61.97 24.95
C GLY A 627 22.14 61.42 25.92
N GLY A 628 22.44 60.26 26.57
CA GLY A 628 21.70 59.71 27.70
C GLY A 628 22.08 58.24 27.99
N PRO A 629 22.43 57.90 29.24
CA PRO A 629 23.08 56.65 29.60
C PRO A 629 22.11 55.50 29.91
N PRO A 630 22.64 54.24 29.93
CA PRO A 630 21.80 53.04 30.10
C PRO A 630 21.62 52.61 31.55
N PRO A 631 20.67 51.81 31.85
CA PRO A 631 20.86 50.82 32.92
C PRO A 631 20.55 49.37 32.52
N GLY A 632 21.35 48.50 33.09
CA GLY A 632 20.97 47.20 33.57
C GLY A 632 21.05 46.03 32.61
N GLY A 633 22.15 45.29 32.67
CA GLY A 633 22.29 43.96 32.10
C GLY A 633 21.37 42.94 32.80
N GLY A 634 20.64 42.18 32.01
CA GLY A 634 20.01 40.94 32.41
C GLY A 634 20.49 39.78 31.53
N PRO A 635 20.65 38.59 32.04
CA PRO A 635 21.32 37.53 31.35
C PRO A 635 20.51 36.99 30.19
N ARG A 636 21.15 36.87 29.02
CA ARG A 636 20.64 36.16 27.84
C ARG A 636 20.57 34.66 28.18
N MET A 637 19.39 34.17 28.52
CA MET A 637 19.07 32.75 28.42
C MET A 637 18.65 32.47 26.98
N GLY A 638 19.54 31.85 26.24
CA GLY A 638 19.26 31.20 24.97
C GLY A 638 18.46 29.93 25.24
N GLY A 639 17.15 29.99 25.08
CA GLY A 639 16.22 28.88 25.13
C GLY A 639 15.36 28.88 23.88
N GLY A 640 15.90 28.45 22.75
CA GLY A 640 15.12 28.15 21.56
C GLY A 640 14.29 26.90 21.82
N ARG A 641 13.06 27.05 22.31
CA ARG A 641 12.04 25.98 22.23
C ARG A 641 11.46 25.98 20.82
N SER A 642 11.92 25.04 19.99
CA SER A 642 11.23 24.67 18.76
C SER A 642 9.91 23.98 19.15
N GLY A 643 8.78 24.65 18.91
CA GLY A 643 7.46 24.02 18.94
C GLY A 643 7.36 22.93 17.85
N PRO A 644 6.42 21.97 17.94
CA PRO A 644 6.22 20.94 16.94
C PRO A 644 5.65 21.56 15.66
N GLY A 645 6.51 21.99 14.73
CA GLY A 645 6.08 22.59 13.46
C GLY A 645 7.06 23.52 12.76
N GLY A 646 8.23 23.79 13.33
CA GLY A 646 9.27 24.60 12.70
C GLY A 646 10.23 23.74 11.88
N PHE A 647 10.13 23.81 10.56
CA PHE A 647 11.05 23.18 9.62
C PHE A 647 12.36 23.98 9.58
N ASN A 648 13.28 23.69 10.47
CA ASN A 648 14.66 24.13 10.33
C ASN A 648 15.47 22.96 9.82
N SER A 649 15.73 22.93 8.51
CA SER A 649 16.81 22.12 7.99
C SER A 649 18.12 22.77 8.46
N ASP A 650 18.67 22.23 9.51
CA ASP A 650 19.93 22.71 10.08
C ASP A 650 21.17 22.06 9.41
N GLY A 651 20.92 21.32 8.29
CA GLY A 651 21.97 20.65 7.51
C GLY A 651 22.60 19.46 8.19
N ARG A 652 22.08 19.01 9.34
CA ARG A 652 22.50 17.77 9.99
C ARG A 652 22.02 16.55 9.21
N GLY A 653 22.72 15.46 9.33
CA GLY A 653 22.24 14.17 8.85
C GLY A 653 21.06 13.67 9.70
N ARG A 654 20.20 12.88 9.09
CA ARG A 654 19.09 12.19 9.75
C ARG A 654 19.27 10.68 9.68
N TRP A 655 18.82 9.99 10.71
CA TRP A 655 18.70 8.54 10.72
C TRP A 655 17.34 8.13 11.29
N ASN A 656 16.88 6.97 10.86
CA ASN A 656 15.71 6.30 11.41
C ASN A 656 15.96 4.80 11.49
N LEU A 657 15.31 4.15 12.44
CA LEU A 657 15.33 2.70 12.62
C LEU A 657 13.97 2.26 13.17
N SER A 658 13.32 1.36 12.46
CA SER A 658 12.10 0.68 12.90
C SER A 658 12.39 -0.81 13.04
N VAL A 659 12.05 -1.40 14.19
CA VAL A 659 12.22 -2.84 14.43
C VAL A 659 10.93 -3.36 15.05
N PHE A 660 10.30 -4.34 14.41
CA PHE A 660 9.07 -4.97 14.87
C PHE A 660 9.24 -6.48 14.99
N HIS A 661 8.83 -7.02 16.12
CA HIS A 661 8.76 -8.45 16.35
C HIS A 661 7.30 -8.89 16.47
N THR A 662 6.95 -9.95 15.78
CA THR A 662 5.62 -10.58 15.85
C THR A 662 5.74 -11.98 16.44
N ILE A 663 4.95 -12.24 17.48
CA ILE A 663 4.80 -13.56 18.09
C ILE A 663 3.38 -14.04 17.83
N ARG A 664 3.22 -15.23 17.23
CA ARG A 664 1.94 -15.91 17.05
C ARG A 664 1.71 -16.87 18.19
N PHE A 665 0.59 -16.72 18.88
CA PHE A 665 0.18 -17.60 19.98
C PHE A 665 -0.76 -18.71 19.53
N GLN A 666 -1.59 -18.38 18.53
CA GLN A 666 -2.56 -19.31 17.94
C GLN A 666 -2.66 -19.05 16.43
N GLN A 667 -2.69 -20.13 15.67
CA GLN A 667 -3.05 -20.13 14.25
C GLN A 667 -3.65 -21.48 13.94
N SER A 668 -4.99 -21.55 13.82
CA SER A 668 -5.69 -22.81 13.59
C SER A 668 -6.75 -22.67 12.52
N VAL A 669 -6.99 -23.75 11.80
CA VAL A 669 -7.95 -23.87 10.71
C VAL A 669 -8.79 -25.13 10.91
N GLN A 670 -10.10 -24.99 10.77
CA GLN A 670 -11.03 -26.09 10.63
C GLN A 670 -11.55 -26.08 9.18
N ILE A 671 -11.17 -27.10 8.40
CA ILE A 671 -11.49 -27.13 6.96
C ILE A 671 -13.00 -27.37 6.78
N ALA A 672 -13.56 -28.41 7.39
CA ALA A 672 -14.97 -28.71 7.31
C ALA A 672 -15.65 -28.58 8.67
N SER A 673 -16.95 -28.24 8.68
CA SER A 673 -17.73 -28.15 9.91
C SER A 673 -17.77 -29.52 10.62
N GLY A 674 -17.37 -29.54 11.89
CA GLY A 674 -17.24 -30.80 12.66
C GLY A 674 -16.01 -31.65 12.35
N GLY A 675 -15.18 -31.24 11.38
CA GLY A 675 -13.90 -31.87 11.05
C GLY A 675 -12.78 -31.53 12.02
N THR A 676 -11.61 -32.11 11.80
CA THR A 676 -10.41 -31.88 12.59
C THR A 676 -10.00 -30.41 12.56
N VAL A 677 -9.58 -29.87 13.71
CA VAL A 677 -8.96 -28.55 13.81
C VAL A 677 -7.46 -28.73 13.62
N LEU A 678 -6.94 -28.12 12.58
CA LEU A 678 -5.52 -28.08 12.26
C LEU A 678 -4.83 -26.95 13.02
N ASN A 679 -3.77 -27.24 13.75
CA ASN A 679 -2.96 -26.28 14.47
C ASN A 679 -1.67 -25.99 13.70
N LEU A 680 -1.68 -24.89 12.94
CA LEU A 680 -0.61 -24.56 12.01
C LEU A 680 0.73 -24.17 12.68
N LEU A 681 0.73 -23.91 13.99
CA LEU A 681 1.96 -23.64 14.74
C LEU A 681 2.64 -24.90 15.27
N ASP A 682 1.93 -26.04 15.26
CA ASP A 682 2.38 -27.30 15.85
C ASP A 682 2.59 -28.43 14.82
N GLY A 683 2.66 -28.07 13.52
CA GLY A 683 3.04 -29.00 12.45
C GLY A 683 1.91 -29.37 11.49
N ASP A 684 0.65 -29.02 11.78
CA ASP A 684 -0.40 -29.12 10.78
C ASP A 684 -0.22 -28.02 9.70
N ALA A 685 -0.67 -28.26 8.49
CA ALA A 685 -0.54 -27.29 7.42
C ALA A 685 -1.73 -27.26 6.47
N VAL A 686 -2.04 -26.06 5.99
CA VAL A 686 -2.94 -25.79 4.85
C VAL A 686 -2.21 -25.00 3.75
N SER A 687 -1.05 -24.43 4.07
CA SER A 687 -0.15 -23.73 3.16
C SER A 687 1.30 -24.08 3.53
N SER A 688 2.28 -23.22 3.34
CA SER A 688 3.63 -23.42 3.89
C SER A 688 3.59 -23.51 5.42
N GLY A 689 4.61 -24.07 6.04
CA GLY A 689 4.74 -24.10 7.50
C GLY A 689 4.68 -22.70 8.10
N VAL A 690 3.97 -22.53 9.21
CA VAL A 690 3.76 -21.22 9.86
C VAL A 690 4.78 -21.01 10.97
N ALA A 691 5.62 -19.99 10.84
CA ALA A 691 6.59 -19.61 11.87
C ALA A 691 5.91 -18.89 13.04
N ARG A 692 6.29 -19.27 14.27
CA ARG A 692 5.80 -18.60 15.49
C ARG A 692 6.36 -17.20 15.66
N HIS A 693 7.59 -16.96 15.22
CA HIS A 693 8.30 -15.69 15.35
C HIS A 693 8.66 -15.11 13.99
N SER A 694 8.44 -13.82 13.82
CA SER A 694 8.98 -13.04 12.68
C SER A 694 9.44 -11.66 13.15
N LEU A 695 10.52 -11.15 12.52
CA LEU A 695 11.09 -9.84 12.82
C LEU A 695 11.22 -9.05 11.52
N GLU A 696 10.82 -7.80 11.56
CA GLU A 696 10.94 -6.82 10.48
C GLU A 696 11.79 -5.67 10.96
N MET A 697 12.79 -5.29 10.19
CA MET A 697 13.67 -4.16 10.48
C MET A 697 13.75 -3.27 9.25
N GLU A 698 13.65 -1.98 9.46
CA GLU A 698 13.90 -0.98 8.45
C GLU A 698 14.66 0.18 9.06
N GLY A 699 15.73 0.61 8.41
CA GLY A 699 16.53 1.71 8.90
C GLY A 699 17.31 2.38 7.81
N GLY A 700 17.83 3.57 8.11
CA GLY A 700 18.67 4.27 7.17
C GLY A 700 19.17 5.59 7.70
N GLY A 701 20.00 6.22 6.89
CA GLY A 701 20.54 7.54 7.16
C GLY A 701 20.74 8.34 5.89
N PHE A 702 20.63 9.64 6.02
CA PHE A 702 20.83 10.58 4.91
C PHE A 702 21.68 11.77 5.38
N TYR A 703 22.71 12.10 4.63
CA TYR A 703 23.58 13.22 4.93
C TYR A 703 24.16 13.83 3.66
N ARG A 704 23.97 15.13 3.48
CA ARG A 704 24.55 15.93 2.37
C ARG A 704 24.34 15.32 0.98
N GLY A 705 23.14 14.78 0.71
CA GLY A 705 22.79 14.21 -0.57
C GLY A 705 23.19 12.74 -0.75
N PHE A 706 23.82 12.11 0.22
CA PHE A 706 24.04 10.66 0.23
C PHE A 706 23.13 9.99 1.23
N GLY A 707 22.54 8.87 0.84
CA GLY A 707 21.69 8.09 1.70
C GLY A 707 22.00 6.61 1.63
N LEU A 708 21.67 5.94 2.73
CA LEU A 708 21.75 4.49 2.88
C LEU A 708 20.43 4.01 3.49
N ARG A 709 19.86 2.94 2.94
CA ARG A 709 18.69 2.24 3.48
C ARG A 709 19.05 0.77 3.68
N LEU A 710 18.60 0.22 4.79
CA LEU A 710 18.68 -1.19 5.09
C LEU A 710 17.30 -1.68 5.48
N ASN A 711 16.82 -2.72 4.81
CA ASN A 711 15.63 -3.45 5.15
C ASN A 711 16.00 -4.89 5.49
N GLY A 712 15.45 -5.44 6.57
CA GLY A 712 15.72 -6.79 7.01
C GLY A 712 14.43 -7.50 7.42
N THR A 713 14.31 -8.77 7.05
CA THR A 713 13.23 -9.64 7.52
C THR A 713 13.83 -10.93 8.07
N TYR A 714 13.29 -11.41 9.17
CA TYR A 714 13.58 -12.71 9.73
C TYR A 714 12.30 -13.48 9.94
N THR A 715 12.27 -14.70 9.45
CA THR A 715 11.18 -15.67 9.69
C THR A 715 11.77 -16.86 10.41
N GLY A 716 11.20 -17.19 11.55
CA GLY A 716 11.60 -18.34 12.37
C GLY A 716 11.37 -19.65 11.65
N GLY A 717 11.97 -20.70 12.12
CA GLY A 717 11.73 -22.06 11.60
C GLY A 717 10.28 -22.51 11.82
N SER A 718 9.81 -23.41 10.95
CA SER A 718 8.51 -24.05 11.03
C SER A 718 8.61 -25.50 10.53
N ARG A 719 7.56 -26.29 10.70
CA ARG A 719 7.50 -27.65 10.21
C ARG A 719 6.10 -28.00 9.69
N ILE A 720 6.04 -29.02 8.88
CA ILE A 720 4.82 -29.73 8.49
C ILE A 720 5.06 -31.18 8.83
N ASP A 721 4.26 -31.73 9.76
CA ASP A 721 4.46 -33.05 10.27
C ASP A 721 4.02 -34.12 9.24
N ALA A 722 4.69 -35.27 9.26
CA ALA A 722 4.33 -36.40 8.43
C ALA A 722 2.87 -36.86 8.70
N SER A 723 2.17 -37.31 7.67
CA SER A 723 0.79 -37.76 7.76
C SER A 723 0.61 -39.10 8.49
N GLY A 724 1.70 -39.79 8.82
CA GLY A 724 1.68 -41.12 9.38
C GLY A 724 1.45 -42.26 8.35
N LEU A 725 1.23 -41.91 7.09
CA LEU A 725 1.14 -42.85 6.00
C LEU A 725 2.53 -43.33 5.54
N PRO A 726 2.67 -44.59 5.01
CA PRO A 726 3.95 -45.02 4.49
C PRO A 726 4.48 -44.14 3.38
N GLY A 727 5.74 -43.70 3.51
CA GLY A 727 6.40 -42.77 2.59
C GLY A 727 6.23 -41.31 2.94
N SER A 728 5.30 -40.94 3.80
CA SER A 728 5.19 -39.53 4.27
C SER A 728 6.40 -39.13 5.12
N SER A 729 6.76 -37.85 5.10
CA SER A 729 7.91 -37.31 5.82
C SER A 729 7.60 -35.94 6.38
N THR A 730 8.14 -35.64 7.56
CA THR A 730 8.06 -34.29 8.15
C THR A 730 8.95 -33.35 7.37
N LEU A 731 8.39 -32.24 6.91
CA LEU A 731 9.13 -31.16 6.29
C LEU A 731 9.55 -30.10 7.32
N ARG A 732 10.84 -29.80 7.40
CA ARG A 732 11.42 -28.79 8.28
C ARG A 732 11.89 -27.60 7.46
N PHE A 733 11.28 -26.44 7.72
CA PHE A 733 11.63 -25.17 7.13
C PHE A 733 12.61 -24.46 8.06
N ASN A 734 13.85 -24.31 7.63
CA ASN A 734 14.86 -23.62 8.43
C ASN A 734 14.50 -22.14 8.57
N PRO A 735 14.92 -21.46 9.67
CA PRO A 735 14.76 -20.01 9.76
C PRO A 735 15.54 -19.33 8.63
N ILE A 736 15.00 -18.20 8.16
CA ILE A 736 15.59 -17.40 7.09
C ILE A 736 15.63 -15.92 7.49
N ALA A 737 16.77 -15.28 7.17
CA ALA A 737 16.93 -13.83 7.29
C ALA A 737 17.37 -13.27 5.94
N THR A 738 16.65 -12.27 5.45
CA THR A 738 17.00 -11.56 4.23
C THR A 738 17.25 -10.10 4.55
N PHE A 739 18.25 -9.50 3.88
CA PHE A 739 18.60 -8.09 4.02
C PHE A 739 18.74 -7.47 2.65
N ASN A 740 18.09 -6.30 2.48
CA ASN A 740 18.18 -5.48 1.29
C ASN A 740 18.90 -4.19 1.64
N LEU A 741 19.81 -3.76 0.78
CA LEU A 741 20.61 -2.56 0.92
C LEU A 741 20.37 -1.64 -0.27
N ARG A 742 20.10 -0.37 -0.01
CA ARG A 742 20.04 0.67 -1.04
C ARG A 742 20.97 1.82 -0.68
N LEU A 743 21.83 2.18 -1.60
CA LEU A 743 22.69 3.35 -1.53
C LEU A 743 22.22 4.34 -2.59
N PHE A 744 22.08 5.61 -2.26
CA PHE A 744 21.69 6.61 -3.23
C PHE A 744 22.45 7.91 -3.04
N ALA A 745 22.63 8.63 -4.15
CA ALA A 745 23.29 9.92 -4.20
C ALA A 745 22.41 10.90 -5.00
N ASP A 746 22.02 12.00 -4.34
CA ASP A 746 21.38 13.14 -4.96
C ASP A 746 22.48 14.04 -5.54
N LEU A 747 22.75 13.88 -6.84
CA LEU A 747 23.80 14.58 -7.57
C LEU A 747 23.47 16.06 -7.72
N GLY A 748 22.17 16.41 -7.75
CA GLY A 748 21.69 17.77 -7.84
C GLY A 748 22.03 18.65 -6.65
N ARG A 749 22.28 18.06 -5.48
CA ARG A 749 22.71 18.77 -4.27
C ARG A 749 24.23 19.05 -4.21
N LYS A 750 24.99 18.59 -5.21
CA LYS A 750 26.45 18.79 -5.30
C LYS A 750 26.76 20.00 -6.17
N GLU A 751 26.73 21.21 -5.63
CA GLU A 751 26.93 22.45 -6.36
C GLU A 751 28.15 22.42 -7.29
N LYS A 752 29.33 22.04 -6.77
CA LYS A 752 30.58 21.92 -7.57
C LYS A 752 30.49 20.92 -8.72
N LEU A 753 29.65 19.89 -8.58
CA LEU A 753 29.44 18.88 -9.62
C LEU A 753 28.46 19.42 -10.67
N VAL A 754 27.38 20.08 -10.22
CA VAL A 754 26.37 20.70 -11.07
C VAL A 754 26.96 21.86 -11.88
N GLU A 755 27.87 22.66 -11.30
CA GLU A 755 28.61 23.71 -12.01
C GLU A 755 29.43 23.16 -13.18
N LYS A 756 30.08 21.99 -12.98
CA LYS A 756 30.89 21.34 -14.03
C LYS A 756 30.02 20.58 -15.05
N VAL A 757 28.95 19.98 -14.59
CA VAL A 757 28.05 19.15 -15.41
C VAL A 757 26.60 19.55 -15.11
N PRO A 758 26.06 20.60 -15.75
CA PRO A 758 24.72 21.13 -15.46
C PRO A 758 23.59 20.10 -15.62
N PHE A 759 23.79 19.10 -16.47
CA PHE A 759 22.86 17.97 -16.67
C PHE A 759 22.54 17.25 -15.35
N LEU A 760 23.45 17.21 -14.38
CA LEU A 760 23.26 16.52 -13.10
C LEU A 760 22.36 17.27 -12.11
N LYS A 761 21.93 18.50 -12.41
CA LYS A 761 20.93 19.20 -11.63
C LYS A 761 19.63 18.39 -11.61
N GLY A 762 19.07 18.11 -10.41
CA GLY A 762 17.87 17.30 -10.26
C GLY A 762 18.07 15.79 -10.61
N SER A 763 19.32 15.31 -10.68
CA SER A 763 19.60 13.90 -10.94
C SER A 763 19.91 13.15 -9.64
N ARG A 764 19.45 11.90 -9.57
CA ARG A 764 19.75 10.93 -8.50
C ARG A 764 20.20 9.62 -9.14
N ILE A 765 21.16 8.99 -8.52
CA ILE A 765 21.57 7.61 -8.82
C ILE A 765 21.37 6.76 -7.58
N SER A 766 20.81 5.57 -7.75
CA SER A 766 20.65 4.59 -6.68
C SER A 766 21.26 3.25 -7.10
N LEU A 767 21.83 2.57 -6.14
CA LEU A 767 22.32 1.19 -6.25
C LEU A 767 21.63 0.39 -5.15
N SER A 768 20.87 -0.62 -5.54
CA SER A 768 20.22 -1.52 -4.60
C SER A 768 20.77 -2.94 -4.74
N VAL A 769 20.80 -3.64 -3.62
CA VAL A 769 21.08 -5.08 -3.58
C VAL A 769 20.01 -5.73 -2.75
N ASP A 770 19.11 -6.46 -3.39
CA ASP A 770 18.13 -7.28 -2.73
C ASP A 770 18.74 -8.61 -2.33
N ASN A 771 18.37 -9.10 -1.15
CA ASN A 771 18.90 -10.33 -0.58
C ASN A 771 20.44 -10.35 -0.59
N VAL A 772 21.07 -9.36 0.08
CA VAL A 772 22.53 -9.11 0.10
C VAL A 772 23.35 -10.38 0.32
N PHE A 773 22.88 -11.26 1.21
CA PHE A 773 23.58 -12.50 1.58
C PHE A 773 23.21 -13.70 0.71
N ASN A 774 22.34 -13.51 -0.30
CA ASN A 774 21.79 -14.59 -1.13
C ASN A 774 21.18 -15.71 -0.27
N ALA A 775 20.46 -15.31 0.80
CA ALA A 775 19.81 -16.25 1.69
C ALA A 775 18.68 -16.98 0.95
N GLN A 776 18.63 -18.29 1.10
CA GLN A 776 17.62 -19.15 0.48
C GLN A 776 16.96 -20.02 1.52
N GLN A 777 15.63 -20.20 1.42
CA GLN A 777 14.88 -21.11 2.27
C GLN A 777 15.34 -22.54 2.03
N ARG A 778 15.84 -23.18 3.08
CA ARG A 778 16.16 -24.61 3.05
C ARG A 778 15.02 -25.38 3.69
N VAL A 779 14.51 -26.39 2.96
CA VAL A 779 13.50 -27.32 3.47
C VAL A 779 14.06 -28.74 3.38
N THR A 780 13.99 -29.48 4.48
CA THR A 780 14.48 -30.86 4.53
C THR A 780 13.38 -31.80 5.04
N ASP A 781 13.41 -33.00 4.55
CA ASP A 781 12.61 -34.11 5.04
C ASP A 781 13.27 -34.81 6.26
N ASP A 782 12.67 -35.89 6.75
CA ASP A 782 13.19 -36.64 7.89
C ASP A 782 14.53 -37.37 7.60
N THR A 783 14.88 -37.54 6.33
CA THR A 783 16.19 -38.09 5.92
C THR A 783 17.27 -37.02 5.79
N GLY A 784 16.90 -35.73 5.91
CA GLY A 784 17.75 -34.61 5.67
C GLY A 784 17.86 -34.20 4.18
N ALA A 785 17.19 -34.91 3.29
CA ALA A 785 17.12 -34.59 1.87
C ALA A 785 16.20 -33.37 1.61
N VAL A 786 16.46 -32.68 0.50
CA VAL A 786 15.60 -31.58 0.02
C VAL A 786 14.62 -32.13 -0.99
N PRO A 787 13.30 -32.13 -0.72
CA PRO A 787 12.32 -32.60 -1.71
C PRO A 787 12.37 -31.74 -2.98
N LEU A 788 12.16 -32.34 -4.13
CA LEU A 788 12.31 -31.67 -5.43
C LEU A 788 11.47 -30.39 -5.57
N ARG A 789 10.25 -30.39 -5.00
CA ARG A 789 9.39 -29.19 -5.00
C ARG A 789 9.94 -28.04 -4.14
N TYR A 790 10.75 -28.37 -3.14
CA TYR A 790 11.25 -27.43 -2.15
C TYR A 790 12.73 -27.06 -2.37
N GLN A 791 13.25 -27.25 -3.58
CA GLN A 791 14.60 -26.80 -3.94
C GLN A 791 14.69 -25.27 -3.80
N PRO A 792 15.82 -24.75 -3.28
CA PRO A 792 15.98 -23.29 -3.05
C PRO A 792 15.69 -22.45 -4.30
N GLY A 793 16.16 -22.84 -5.49
CA GLY A 793 15.90 -22.14 -6.73
C GLY A 793 14.43 -22.16 -7.18
N TYR A 794 13.62 -23.09 -6.67
CA TYR A 794 12.17 -23.12 -6.85
C TYR A 794 11.45 -22.14 -5.93
N LEU A 795 11.90 -22.06 -4.66
CA LEU A 795 11.28 -21.21 -3.63
C LEU A 795 11.64 -19.75 -3.80
N ASP A 796 12.90 -19.47 -4.19
CA ASP A 796 13.39 -18.14 -4.54
C ASP A 796 14.23 -18.19 -5.81
N PRO A 797 13.61 -18.08 -7.00
CA PRO A 797 14.33 -18.13 -8.27
C PRO A 797 15.17 -16.86 -8.53
N ARG A 798 14.86 -15.75 -7.89
CA ARG A 798 15.61 -14.48 -8.07
C ARG A 798 16.94 -14.50 -7.31
N GLY A 799 16.93 -14.98 -6.06
CA GLY A 799 18.08 -14.91 -5.17
C GLY A 799 18.51 -13.46 -4.94
N ARG A 800 19.84 -13.21 -4.92
CA ARG A 800 20.39 -11.86 -4.81
C ARG A 800 20.26 -11.11 -6.15
N VAL A 801 19.66 -9.90 -6.11
CA VAL A 801 19.45 -9.03 -7.27
C VAL A 801 20.18 -7.70 -7.08
N PHE A 802 20.91 -7.27 -8.09
CA PHE A 802 21.48 -5.93 -8.19
C PHE A 802 20.56 -5.05 -9.01
N GLU A 803 20.32 -3.83 -8.55
CA GLU A 803 19.53 -2.83 -9.22
C GLU A 803 20.32 -1.54 -9.36
N ILE A 804 20.25 -0.93 -10.52
CA ILE A 804 20.75 0.42 -10.81
C ILE A 804 19.58 1.26 -11.26
N GLU A 805 19.34 2.36 -10.58
CA GLU A 805 18.31 3.36 -10.93
C GLU A 805 18.98 4.68 -11.24
N PHE A 806 18.59 5.30 -12.32
CA PHE A 806 18.95 6.67 -12.65
C PHE A 806 17.68 7.50 -12.84
N ARG A 807 17.51 8.48 -11.98
CA ARG A 807 16.37 9.38 -11.98
C ARG A 807 16.81 10.79 -12.30
N LYS A 808 16.05 11.45 -13.19
CA LYS A 808 16.27 12.82 -13.62
C LYS A 808 14.99 13.64 -13.49
N GLN A 809 15.08 14.79 -12.83
CA GLN A 809 14.03 15.81 -12.82
C GLN A 809 14.54 17.07 -13.52
N PHE A 810 13.69 17.61 -14.41
CA PHE A 810 13.95 18.82 -15.18
C PHE A 810 13.11 19.99 -14.69
#